data_fe709a338827e20e9bc989d3dd8ac837
#
_entry.id   fe709a338827e20e9bc989d3dd8ac837
#
_cell.length_a   1.000
_cell.length_b   1.000
_cell.length_c   1.000
_cell.angle_alpha   90.00
_cell.angle_beta   90.00
_cell.angle_gamma   90.00
#
_symmetry.space_group_name_H-M   'P 1'
#
loop_
_entity.id
_entity.type
_entity.pdbx_description
1 polymer ?
#
loop_
_entity_poly.entity_id
_entity_poly.type
_entity_poly.pdbx_seq_one_letter_code
_entity_poly.pdbx_strand_id
1 'polypeptide(L)'
;MTVPRSTLRLQFHRGFTFDDAAKHVEYFAALGISHVYASPITTAEPGSMHGYDTVDYTQVSAECGGEAGLKRLVDKLRAHDMGLIIDTVPNHMGVGGSSNAWWLDILEWGRHSAYARHFDVDWHSPDPALRGKVLLPTLGASYGEELAAGRIALHFAADLGRFYIGYGPHVFPVCPTDYASILQSADRSDLNALAERFHGLTTQPTDHPRAAEGRDMLREFVAQNGGTAIEFALETYSSGDPVTRDRLHRLIERQHFRLAWWRTASDEVNWRRFFDISTLAGVRVERPEVFEAVHALPFRLYQEGVVDGLRIDHVDGLAEPREYCQRLRQRLTELRDTAPYVVVEKILGRGEPLRDDWPVDGTTGYDFMNDVGALLHDPAGAEPLAQTWAELTGRSPRFADEALAARRKILAENLSAELDRAARALHRIARDSLSTRDFTFTTLRRVLTELVVHFPVYRIYPQNGLRSTADNVYFEQALEGARRSLARADHVALERVNAWLGGSAEEAPAGRGGVPQQQSPNGAPPSHAGSARRTAQTLFSQLTAPVAAKAVEDTACYRYGRLLSRNEVGADPGEFSLSVEQFHASNLERSQRFPHAMLATATHDHKRGEDVRARIAVLSEIAQDWSATLRAWSTLNAPHRRALDSKPVSSVGQDTSYDWAPGPAAEAMLYQTLVGCWPPDLQPDDEAGVKELAERVAQWQLKALREAKLQTNWLAPDEAYEAACREFLFDILAPQRRDGFLKELSAFVARIGRAGALNSLQQTVLRLASPGIPDLYQGTELWDFSLVDPDNRRPVDFAKREAWLAQTPPSEFLSSWHDGRVKLAVVQRVLALRAHLPELLSHSEYLPLAVRGKHASNVIAFARRHGNAWAVVVASRLAAGLLGEKGDLPMVDPEKWENTAVEMPPDLSARALFDWLSPAAPKVDENGLLYLRDALGAMPIAVLVEDGVPRS
;
A
#
# COMPACT_ATOMS: atom_id res chain seq x y z
N MET A 1 4.77 26.04 12.04
CA MET A 1 4.54 25.98 10.59
C MET A 1 3.45 24.95 10.36
N THR A 2 2.42 25.29 9.60
CA THR A 2 1.28 24.39 9.42
C THR A 2 1.39 23.51 8.16
N VAL A 3 1.99 24.01 7.10
CA VAL A 3 2.21 23.27 5.86
C VAL A 3 3.69 22.91 5.72
N PRO A 4 4.03 21.64 5.48
CA PRO A 4 5.42 21.21 5.26
C PRO A 4 6.05 21.85 4.02
N ARG A 5 7.39 22.08 4.08
CA ARG A 5 8.19 22.38 2.87
C ARG A 5 8.75 21.11 2.26
N SER A 6 8.99 20.10 3.11
CA SER A 6 9.50 18.78 2.76
C SER A 6 9.22 17.82 3.90
N THR A 7 9.11 16.53 3.61
CA THR A 7 8.91 15.48 4.61
C THR A 7 9.98 14.39 4.49
N LEU A 8 10.29 13.74 5.62
CA LEU A 8 11.10 12.54 5.70
C LEU A 8 10.26 11.44 6.37
N ARG A 9 9.91 10.40 5.62
CA ARG A 9 9.18 9.24 6.13
C ARG A 9 10.13 8.34 6.91
N LEU A 10 9.84 8.12 8.22
CA LEU A 10 10.55 7.22 9.10
C LEU A 10 9.65 6.05 9.54
N GLN A 11 10.18 4.84 9.52
CA GLN A 11 9.52 3.62 9.98
C GLN A 11 9.93 3.33 11.42
N PHE A 12 9.01 3.58 12.38
CA PHE A 12 9.25 3.35 13.80
C PHE A 12 8.85 1.93 14.19
N HIS A 13 9.71 1.29 14.96
CA HIS A 13 9.52 -0.04 15.53
C HIS A 13 10.53 -0.25 16.67
N ARG A 14 10.50 -1.40 17.35
CA ARG A 14 11.41 -1.73 18.46
C ARG A 14 12.91 -1.63 18.13
N GLY A 15 13.31 -1.74 16.87
CA GLY A 15 14.71 -1.63 16.41
C GLY A 15 15.08 -0.22 15.93
N PHE A 16 14.13 0.70 15.81
CA PHE A 16 14.35 2.12 15.51
C PHE A 16 13.25 2.95 16.19
N THR A 17 13.53 3.41 17.37
CA THR A 17 12.60 4.10 18.26
C THR A 17 12.57 5.61 18.05
N PHE A 18 11.66 6.32 18.73
CA PHE A 18 11.65 7.79 18.76
C PHE A 18 12.95 8.37 19.30
N ASP A 19 13.54 7.72 20.31
CA ASP A 19 14.82 8.16 20.87
C ASP A 19 16.00 7.92 19.90
N ASP A 20 15.92 6.91 19.04
CA ASP A 20 16.93 6.69 18.01
C ASP A 20 16.83 7.77 16.92
N ALA A 21 15.63 8.11 16.46
CA ALA A 21 15.41 9.20 15.52
C ALA A 21 15.84 10.57 16.10
N ALA A 22 15.59 10.80 17.40
CA ALA A 22 15.98 12.04 18.08
C ALA A 22 17.50 12.32 18.05
N LYS A 23 18.34 11.27 17.92
CA LYS A 23 19.79 11.40 17.75
C LYS A 23 20.20 12.01 16.40
N HIS A 24 19.35 11.90 15.38
CA HIS A 24 19.62 12.29 14.01
C HIS A 24 18.83 13.55 13.56
N VAL A 25 18.13 14.23 14.45
CA VAL A 25 17.34 15.41 14.10
C VAL A 25 18.20 16.53 13.52
N GLU A 26 19.44 16.71 14.04
CA GLU A 26 20.40 17.69 13.50
C GLU A 26 20.75 17.38 12.04
N TYR A 27 20.94 16.10 11.70
CA TYR A 27 21.15 15.67 10.33
C TYR A 27 19.91 15.96 9.45
N PHE A 28 18.70 15.64 9.93
CA PHE A 28 17.48 15.89 9.17
C PHE A 28 17.28 17.39 8.88
N ALA A 29 17.56 18.23 9.87
CA ALA A 29 17.51 19.69 9.72
C ALA A 29 18.57 20.20 8.72
N ALA A 30 19.82 19.70 8.83
CA ALA A 30 20.91 20.06 7.93
C ALA A 30 20.70 19.57 6.50
N LEU A 31 19.97 18.49 6.31
CA LEU A 31 19.51 18.00 5.00
C LEU A 31 18.45 18.92 4.38
N GLY A 32 17.73 19.72 5.19
CA GLY A 32 16.67 20.64 4.77
C GLY A 32 15.25 20.12 4.96
N ILE A 33 15.08 19.05 5.74
CA ILE A 33 13.76 18.49 6.08
C ILE A 33 13.04 19.45 7.02
N SER A 34 11.76 19.73 6.74
CA SER A 34 10.92 20.57 7.59
C SER A 34 10.02 19.78 8.53
N HIS A 35 9.64 18.54 8.16
CA HIS A 35 8.76 17.70 8.99
C HIS A 35 9.21 16.23 8.92
N VAL A 36 9.20 15.56 10.04
CA VAL A 36 9.24 14.10 10.08
C VAL A 36 7.82 13.59 9.80
N TYR A 37 7.72 12.60 8.94
CA TYR A 37 6.50 11.86 8.67
C TYR A 37 6.64 10.45 9.26
N ALA A 38 6.03 10.24 10.42
CA ALA A 38 6.13 9.01 11.18
C ALA A 38 5.20 7.92 10.66
N SER A 39 5.65 6.67 10.62
CA SER A 39 4.79 5.50 10.52
C SER A 39 3.78 5.47 11.68
N PRO A 40 2.73 4.59 11.67
CA PRO A 40 1.75 4.58 12.75
C PRO A 40 2.40 4.46 14.13
N ILE A 41 2.04 5.39 15.03
CA ILE A 41 2.61 5.50 16.38
C ILE A 41 1.74 4.87 17.47
N THR A 42 0.52 4.45 17.13
CA THR A 42 -0.40 3.78 18.06
C THR A 42 0.08 2.38 18.42
N THR A 43 -0.38 1.85 19.55
CA THR A 43 0.00 0.50 19.99
C THR A 43 -0.45 -0.54 18.97
N ALA A 44 0.50 -1.25 18.40
CA ALA A 44 0.32 -2.31 17.38
C ALA A 44 0.45 -3.70 18.02
N GLU A 45 0.24 -4.76 17.24
CA GLU A 45 0.52 -6.14 17.68
C GLU A 45 1.98 -6.26 18.16
N PRO A 46 2.23 -6.99 19.25
CA PRO A 46 3.59 -7.16 19.79
C PRO A 46 4.57 -7.65 18.73
N GLY A 47 5.68 -6.94 18.57
CA GLY A 47 6.72 -7.24 17.60
C GLY A 47 6.44 -6.73 16.19
N SER A 48 5.41 -5.97 15.97
CA SER A 48 5.12 -5.32 14.68
C SER A 48 6.30 -4.46 14.21
N MET A 49 6.68 -4.61 12.95
CA MET A 49 7.76 -3.86 12.30
C MET A 49 7.25 -2.72 11.43
N HIS A 50 5.93 -2.48 11.41
CA HIS A 50 5.29 -1.49 10.53
C HIS A 50 4.21 -0.63 11.21
N GLY A 51 3.55 -1.11 12.27
CA GLY A 51 2.54 -0.39 13.04
C GLY A 51 1.12 -0.35 12.45
N TYR A 52 0.88 -0.92 11.25
CA TYR A 52 -0.45 -0.91 10.61
C TYR A 52 -1.44 -1.92 11.22
N ASP A 53 -1.00 -2.79 12.08
CA ASP A 53 -1.79 -3.76 12.84
C ASP A 53 -2.14 -3.22 14.24
N THR A 54 -2.66 -2.00 14.30
CA THR A 54 -3.04 -1.32 15.55
C THR A 54 -4.00 -2.16 16.40
N VAL A 55 -3.71 -2.33 17.69
CA VAL A 55 -4.56 -3.04 18.67
C VAL A 55 -5.15 -2.11 19.74
N ASP A 56 -4.54 -0.94 19.95
CA ASP A 56 -5.03 0.08 20.89
C ASP A 56 -4.81 1.48 20.33
N TYR A 57 -5.89 2.21 20.08
CA TYR A 57 -5.87 3.60 19.61
C TYR A 57 -5.65 4.64 20.70
N THR A 58 -5.61 4.25 21.95
CA THR A 58 -5.57 5.20 23.08
C THR A 58 -4.16 5.53 23.54
N GLN A 59 -3.16 4.72 23.12
CA GLN A 59 -1.78 4.81 23.61
C GLN A 59 -0.77 4.83 22.47
N VAL A 60 0.31 5.60 22.71
CA VAL A 60 1.52 5.55 21.87
C VAL A 60 2.25 4.24 22.14
N SER A 61 2.71 3.57 21.09
CA SER A 61 3.41 2.28 21.17
C SER A 61 4.62 2.33 22.10
N ALA A 62 4.58 1.49 23.14
CA ALA A 62 5.69 1.33 24.07
C ALA A 62 6.95 0.78 23.38
N GLU A 63 6.79 -0.08 22.37
CA GLU A 63 7.92 -0.62 21.59
C GLU A 63 8.64 0.45 20.76
N CYS A 64 7.95 1.53 20.38
CA CYS A 64 8.54 2.69 19.72
C CYS A 64 9.16 3.71 20.70
N GLY A 65 9.03 3.50 22.03
CA GLY A 65 9.51 4.41 23.06
C GLY A 65 8.42 5.12 23.87
N GLY A 66 7.14 4.82 23.60
CA GLY A 66 6.00 5.38 24.30
C GLY A 66 5.84 6.90 24.11
N GLU A 67 4.84 7.48 24.78
CA GLU A 67 4.56 8.92 24.66
C GLU A 67 5.73 9.80 25.17
N ALA A 68 6.47 9.34 26.18
CA ALA A 68 7.63 10.08 26.68
C ALA A 68 8.76 10.17 25.63
N GLY A 69 9.03 9.07 24.88
CA GLY A 69 10.00 9.06 23.79
C GLY A 69 9.54 9.96 22.64
N LEU A 70 8.24 9.90 22.29
CA LEU A 70 7.64 10.77 21.28
C LEU A 70 7.82 12.26 21.64
N LYS A 71 7.56 12.66 22.89
CA LYS A 71 7.73 14.05 23.34
C LYS A 71 9.19 14.49 23.26
N ARG A 72 10.15 13.64 23.65
CA ARG A 72 11.58 13.94 23.49
C ARG A 72 11.98 14.15 22.02
N LEU A 73 11.48 13.31 21.11
CA LEU A 73 11.69 13.51 19.68
C LEU A 73 11.12 14.87 19.22
N VAL A 74 9.88 15.18 19.61
CA VAL A 74 9.22 16.43 19.21
C VAL A 74 9.94 17.64 19.78
N ASP A 75 10.38 17.62 21.04
CA ASP A 75 11.19 18.71 21.63
C ASP A 75 12.47 18.97 20.81
N LYS A 76 13.14 17.91 20.36
CA LYS A 76 14.31 18.03 19.47
C LYS A 76 13.90 18.62 18.10
N LEU A 77 12.80 18.14 17.50
CA LEU A 77 12.31 18.67 16.23
C LEU A 77 12.00 20.17 16.34
N ARG A 78 11.30 20.60 17.40
CA ARG A 78 10.96 22.02 17.63
C ARG A 78 12.20 22.90 17.83
N ALA A 79 13.27 22.39 18.47
CA ALA A 79 14.53 23.09 18.59
C ALA A 79 15.21 23.41 17.25
N HIS A 80 14.81 22.71 16.17
CA HIS A 80 15.29 22.92 14.81
C HIS A 80 14.17 23.41 13.84
N ASP A 81 13.09 24.01 14.36
CA ASP A 81 11.94 24.49 13.59
C ASP A 81 11.28 23.41 12.70
N MET A 82 11.35 22.16 13.13
CA MET A 82 10.76 21.02 12.45
C MET A 82 9.43 20.58 13.06
N GLY A 83 8.55 20.05 12.20
CA GLY A 83 7.25 19.51 12.57
C GLY A 83 7.17 17.99 12.54
N LEU A 84 6.00 17.47 12.94
CA LEU A 84 5.67 16.04 12.93
C LEU A 84 4.31 15.80 12.26
N ILE A 85 4.30 14.90 11.27
CA ILE A 85 3.09 14.31 10.68
C ILE A 85 3.03 12.85 11.13
N ILE A 86 1.86 12.37 11.52
CA ILE A 86 1.69 10.97 11.89
C ILE A 86 0.77 10.23 10.92
N ASP A 87 1.07 8.96 10.73
CA ASP A 87 0.24 8.02 10.00
C ASP A 87 -0.89 7.51 10.90
N THR A 88 -2.12 7.57 10.42
CA THR A 88 -3.33 7.16 11.13
C THR A 88 -4.04 6.07 10.36
N VAL A 89 -4.35 4.95 11.03
CA VAL A 89 -4.94 3.74 10.44
C VAL A 89 -6.41 3.60 10.86
N PRO A 90 -7.38 4.26 10.21
CA PRO A 90 -8.78 4.25 10.65
C PRO A 90 -9.57 3.04 10.13
N ASN A 91 -9.12 2.36 9.08
CA ASN A 91 -9.89 1.36 8.37
C ASN A 91 -9.98 0.02 9.08
N HIS A 92 -8.95 -0.37 9.86
CA HIS A 92 -8.85 -1.72 10.43
C HIS A 92 -8.01 -1.75 11.71
N MET A 93 -8.13 -2.86 12.45
CA MET A 93 -7.33 -3.18 13.64
C MET A 93 -6.76 -4.60 13.54
N GLY A 94 -5.62 -4.81 14.22
CA GLY A 94 -5.05 -6.13 14.45
C GLY A 94 -5.97 -6.98 15.35
N VAL A 95 -6.25 -8.21 14.92
CA VAL A 95 -7.09 -9.19 15.63
C VAL A 95 -6.46 -10.59 15.63
N GLY A 96 -5.23 -10.70 15.17
CA GLY A 96 -4.51 -11.97 15.08
C GLY A 96 -3.96 -12.47 16.41
N GLY A 97 -3.75 -11.57 17.37
CA GLY A 97 -3.23 -11.87 18.70
C GLY A 97 -4.29 -11.79 19.80
N SER A 98 -3.80 -11.64 21.03
CA SER A 98 -4.63 -11.47 22.25
C SER A 98 -4.60 -10.04 22.80
N SER A 99 -4.09 -9.09 22.04
CA SER A 99 -3.80 -7.72 22.53
C SER A 99 -4.95 -6.74 22.30
N ASN A 100 -5.88 -7.04 21.38
CA ASN A 100 -6.99 -6.15 21.04
C ASN A 100 -8.17 -6.35 22.00
N ALA A 101 -8.28 -5.45 22.99
CA ALA A 101 -9.33 -5.52 24.00
C ALA A 101 -10.75 -5.38 23.40
N TRP A 102 -10.95 -4.59 22.35
CA TRP A 102 -12.25 -4.44 21.71
C TRP A 102 -12.70 -5.74 21.04
N TRP A 103 -11.76 -6.42 20.36
CA TRP A 103 -12.05 -7.69 19.70
C TRP A 103 -12.32 -8.80 20.70
N LEU A 104 -11.52 -8.90 21.77
CA LEU A 104 -11.74 -9.90 22.83
C LEU A 104 -13.09 -9.72 23.51
N ASP A 105 -13.54 -8.48 23.75
CA ASP A 105 -14.87 -8.21 24.32
C ASP A 105 -16.01 -8.66 23.38
N ILE A 106 -15.83 -8.51 22.06
CA ILE A 106 -16.76 -9.05 21.06
C ILE A 106 -16.84 -10.57 21.10
N LEU A 107 -15.69 -11.24 21.23
CA LEU A 107 -15.64 -12.70 21.33
C LEU A 107 -16.27 -13.20 22.64
N GLU A 108 -16.16 -12.42 23.73
CA GLU A 108 -16.74 -12.76 25.04
C GLU A 108 -18.26 -12.56 25.06
N TRP A 109 -18.77 -11.42 24.53
CA TRP A 109 -20.18 -10.99 24.71
C TRP A 109 -21.01 -10.99 23.42
N GLY A 110 -20.38 -11.29 22.28
CA GLY A 110 -21.03 -11.30 20.97
C GLY A 110 -21.63 -9.94 20.61
N ARG A 111 -22.86 -9.94 20.07
CA ARG A 111 -23.58 -8.73 19.68
C ARG A 111 -23.95 -7.79 20.83
N HIS A 112 -23.80 -8.23 22.07
CA HIS A 112 -24.10 -7.45 23.28
C HIS A 112 -22.83 -6.80 23.87
N SER A 113 -21.67 -7.03 23.27
CA SER A 113 -20.44 -6.29 23.54
C SER A 113 -20.64 -4.79 23.33
N ALA A 114 -19.98 -3.97 24.14
CA ALA A 114 -19.91 -2.52 23.94
C ALA A 114 -19.29 -2.17 22.57
N TYR A 115 -18.43 -3.03 22.06
CA TYR A 115 -17.68 -2.85 20.80
C TYR A 115 -18.29 -3.59 19.61
N ALA A 116 -19.47 -4.26 19.75
CA ALA A 116 -20.11 -5.00 18.67
C ALA A 116 -20.41 -4.16 17.42
N ARG A 117 -20.47 -2.82 17.58
CA ARG A 117 -20.68 -1.86 16.49
C ARG A 117 -19.41 -1.22 15.98
N HIS A 118 -18.25 -1.48 16.59
CA HIS A 118 -16.96 -0.92 16.18
C HIS A 118 -16.41 -1.64 14.96
N PHE A 119 -16.69 -2.93 14.85
CA PHE A 119 -16.25 -3.75 13.73
C PHE A 119 -17.39 -4.06 12.75
N ASP A 120 -17.04 -4.28 11.50
CA ASP A 120 -17.99 -4.60 10.44
C ASP A 120 -18.24 -6.11 10.37
N VAL A 121 -19.01 -6.64 11.36
CA VAL A 121 -19.39 -8.05 11.48
C VAL A 121 -20.82 -8.24 11.00
N ASP A 122 -21.09 -9.25 10.15
CA ASP A 122 -22.44 -9.70 9.79
C ASP A 122 -22.97 -10.69 10.83
N TRP A 123 -23.63 -10.16 11.86
CA TRP A 123 -24.29 -10.95 12.91
C TRP A 123 -25.51 -11.75 12.43
N HIS A 124 -25.97 -11.52 11.20
CA HIS A 124 -27.17 -12.13 10.62
C HIS A 124 -26.80 -13.05 9.44
N SER A 125 -25.64 -13.72 9.53
CA SER A 125 -25.21 -14.68 8.53
C SER A 125 -26.37 -15.62 8.10
N PRO A 126 -26.49 -15.92 6.79
CA PRO A 126 -27.45 -16.92 6.33
C PRO A 126 -27.09 -18.33 6.80
N ASP A 127 -25.81 -18.60 7.09
CA ASP A 127 -25.35 -19.84 7.70
C ASP A 127 -25.80 -19.90 9.17
N PRO A 128 -26.64 -20.91 9.56
CA PRO A 128 -27.07 -21.08 10.95
C PRO A 128 -25.90 -21.25 11.94
N ALA A 129 -24.77 -21.85 11.50
CA ALA A 129 -23.60 -22.08 12.33
C ALA A 129 -22.81 -20.77 12.66
N LEU A 130 -23.04 -19.72 11.87
CA LEU A 130 -22.42 -18.40 12.07
C LEU A 130 -23.38 -17.34 12.60
N ARG A 131 -24.65 -17.67 12.76
CA ARG A 131 -25.64 -16.70 13.20
C ARG A 131 -25.39 -16.26 14.63
N GLY A 132 -25.08 -14.96 14.83
CA GLY A 132 -24.70 -14.40 16.13
C GLY A 132 -23.29 -14.72 16.59
N LYS A 133 -22.43 -15.28 15.71
CA LYS A 133 -21.04 -15.62 15.99
C LYS A 133 -20.10 -14.93 15.03
N VAL A 134 -18.83 -14.87 15.40
CA VAL A 134 -17.69 -14.43 14.58
C VAL A 134 -16.93 -15.65 14.09
N LEU A 135 -16.73 -15.79 12.78
CA LEU A 135 -15.85 -16.84 12.26
C LEU A 135 -14.38 -16.48 12.54
N LEU A 136 -13.64 -17.40 13.15
CA LEU A 136 -12.21 -17.28 13.44
C LEU A 136 -11.44 -18.34 12.66
N PRO A 137 -10.92 -18.01 11.46
CA PRO A 137 -10.19 -18.93 10.60
C PRO A 137 -8.71 -18.98 11.01
N THR A 138 -8.42 -19.56 12.17
CA THR A 138 -7.08 -19.55 12.80
C THR A 138 -6.45 -20.94 12.92
N LEU A 139 -7.24 -22.00 12.74
CA LEU A 139 -6.75 -23.38 12.93
C LEU A 139 -5.86 -23.83 11.77
N GLY A 140 -4.77 -24.52 12.07
CA GLY A 140 -3.82 -25.05 11.08
C GLY A 140 -4.35 -26.25 10.29
N ALA A 141 -5.30 -27.02 10.87
CA ALA A 141 -5.99 -28.13 10.22
C ALA A 141 -7.49 -28.06 10.51
N SER A 142 -8.25 -29.09 10.11
CA SER A 142 -9.69 -29.13 10.37
C SER A 142 -9.98 -29.09 11.87
N TYR A 143 -11.11 -28.48 12.24
CA TYR A 143 -11.50 -28.33 13.65
C TYR A 143 -11.50 -29.66 14.41
N GLY A 144 -12.00 -30.73 13.78
CA GLY A 144 -12.06 -32.05 14.40
C GLY A 144 -10.68 -32.65 14.65
N GLU A 145 -9.73 -32.45 13.73
CA GLU A 145 -8.35 -32.89 13.88
C GLU A 145 -7.61 -32.12 14.97
N GLU A 146 -7.78 -30.79 15.01
CA GLU A 146 -7.17 -29.94 16.03
C GLU A 146 -7.69 -30.25 17.44
N LEU A 147 -9.01 -30.46 17.56
CA LEU A 147 -9.66 -30.86 18.82
C LEU A 147 -9.21 -32.25 19.28
N ALA A 148 -9.17 -33.23 18.37
CA ALA A 148 -8.75 -34.60 18.68
C ALA A 148 -7.27 -34.69 19.07
N ALA A 149 -6.43 -33.82 18.46
CA ALA A 149 -5.01 -33.73 18.79
C ALA A 149 -4.70 -32.98 20.08
N GLY A 150 -5.73 -32.44 20.77
CA GLY A 150 -5.57 -31.71 22.01
C GLY A 150 -4.94 -30.33 21.89
N ARG A 151 -4.86 -29.79 20.65
CA ARG A 151 -4.30 -28.45 20.44
C ARG A 151 -5.29 -27.32 20.79
N ILE A 152 -6.59 -27.62 20.88
CA ILE A 152 -7.62 -26.72 21.39
C ILE A 152 -7.93 -27.14 22.83
N ALA A 153 -7.74 -26.25 23.80
CA ALA A 153 -7.91 -26.57 25.20
C ALA A 153 -8.57 -25.42 25.98
N LEU A 154 -9.29 -25.76 27.06
CA LEU A 154 -9.80 -24.79 28.02
C LEU A 154 -8.69 -24.45 29.02
N HIS A 155 -8.50 -23.16 29.30
CA HIS A 155 -7.52 -22.61 30.23
C HIS A 155 -8.17 -21.61 31.18
N PHE A 156 -7.44 -21.24 32.21
CA PHE A 156 -7.82 -20.22 33.18
C PHE A 156 -6.67 -19.22 33.40
N ALA A 157 -6.94 -17.94 33.19
CA ALA A 157 -6.02 -16.84 33.49
C ALA A 157 -6.26 -16.38 34.93
N ALA A 158 -5.40 -16.80 35.86
CA ALA A 158 -5.55 -16.57 37.27
C ALA A 158 -5.52 -15.09 37.67
N ASP A 159 -4.72 -14.29 37.00
CA ASP A 159 -4.59 -12.84 37.16
C ASP A 159 -5.82 -12.05 36.69
N LEU A 160 -6.59 -12.61 35.74
CA LEU A 160 -7.80 -12.02 35.16
C LEU A 160 -9.09 -12.64 35.70
N GLY A 161 -9.03 -13.81 36.40
CA GLY A 161 -10.20 -14.56 36.80
C GLY A 161 -11.06 -15.06 35.62
N ARG A 162 -10.41 -15.35 34.45
CA ARG A 162 -11.10 -15.63 33.19
C ARG A 162 -10.79 -17.02 32.65
N PHE A 163 -11.84 -17.71 32.20
CA PHE A 163 -11.69 -18.90 31.35
C PHE A 163 -11.54 -18.48 29.90
N TYR A 164 -10.69 -19.19 29.16
CA TYR A 164 -10.50 -18.98 27.71
C TYR A 164 -10.21 -20.30 27.01
N ILE A 165 -10.53 -20.36 25.73
CA ILE A 165 -10.10 -21.42 24.83
C ILE A 165 -8.74 -21.00 24.23
N GLY A 166 -7.72 -21.83 24.40
CA GLY A 166 -6.37 -21.62 23.85
C GLY A 166 -6.14 -22.45 22.60
N TYR A 167 -5.45 -21.87 21.62
CA TYR A 167 -4.90 -22.55 20.45
C TYR A 167 -3.57 -21.89 20.04
N GLY A 168 -2.44 -22.55 20.31
CA GLY A 168 -1.12 -21.95 20.13
C GLY A 168 -1.01 -20.59 20.85
N PRO A 169 -0.69 -19.49 20.16
CA PRO A 169 -0.63 -18.16 20.77
C PRO A 169 -2.01 -17.49 20.92
N HIS A 170 -3.06 -18.05 20.34
CA HIS A 170 -4.39 -17.44 20.33
C HIS A 170 -5.16 -17.70 21.62
N VAL A 171 -5.84 -16.65 22.11
CA VAL A 171 -6.67 -16.65 23.29
C VAL A 171 -8.10 -16.23 22.92
N PHE A 172 -9.06 -17.10 23.13
CA PHE A 172 -10.49 -16.85 22.85
C PHE A 172 -11.27 -16.88 24.17
N PRO A 173 -11.76 -15.74 24.68
CA PRO A 173 -12.43 -15.66 25.96
C PRO A 173 -13.73 -16.48 25.96
N VAL A 174 -13.98 -17.20 27.04
CA VAL A 174 -15.24 -17.92 27.30
C VAL A 174 -16.24 -16.94 27.88
N CYS A 175 -17.47 -16.94 27.35
CA CYS A 175 -18.55 -16.13 27.91
C CYS A 175 -18.83 -16.47 29.38
N PRO A 176 -18.90 -15.49 30.30
CA PRO A 176 -19.18 -15.73 31.72
C PRO A 176 -20.51 -16.48 32.03
N THR A 177 -21.45 -16.49 31.08
CA THR A 177 -22.68 -17.32 31.19
C THR A 177 -22.39 -18.83 31.28
N ASP A 178 -21.22 -19.28 30.84
CA ASP A 178 -20.78 -20.68 30.91
C ASP A 178 -19.95 -21.00 32.18
N TYR A 179 -19.52 -20.00 32.94
CA TYR A 179 -18.61 -20.21 34.08
C TYR A 179 -19.25 -21.08 35.19
N ALA A 180 -20.55 -20.91 35.43
CA ALA A 180 -21.27 -21.77 36.39
C ALA A 180 -21.11 -23.26 35.99
N SER A 181 -21.31 -23.60 34.73
CA SER A 181 -21.23 -24.98 34.25
C SER A 181 -19.82 -25.55 34.29
N ILE A 182 -18.80 -24.70 34.05
CA ILE A 182 -17.39 -25.08 34.14
C ILE A 182 -17.01 -25.39 35.58
N LEU A 183 -17.34 -24.50 36.51
CA LEU A 183 -17.00 -24.68 37.93
C LEU A 183 -17.71 -25.89 38.56
N GLN A 184 -18.98 -26.10 38.22
CA GLN A 184 -19.78 -27.24 38.74
C GLN A 184 -19.30 -28.58 38.17
N SER A 185 -18.64 -28.61 37.05
CA SER A 185 -18.19 -29.85 36.41
C SER A 185 -17.19 -30.66 37.23
N ALA A 186 -16.51 -30.04 38.17
CA ALA A 186 -15.56 -30.68 39.10
C ALA A 186 -16.23 -31.36 40.32
N ASP A 187 -17.54 -31.16 40.52
CA ASP A 187 -18.33 -31.67 41.65
C ASP A 187 -17.68 -31.38 43.03
N ARG A 188 -17.20 -30.16 43.21
CA ARG A 188 -16.54 -29.67 44.44
C ARG A 188 -17.40 -28.60 45.12
N SER A 189 -17.55 -28.67 46.43
CA SER A 189 -18.37 -27.71 47.18
C SER A 189 -17.87 -26.27 47.14
N ASP A 190 -16.54 -26.10 47.17
CA ASP A 190 -15.90 -24.77 47.07
C ASP A 190 -16.11 -24.11 45.70
N LEU A 191 -16.02 -24.85 44.60
CA LEU A 191 -16.31 -24.36 43.26
C LEU A 191 -17.82 -24.18 43.02
N ASN A 192 -18.66 -25.02 43.58
CA ASN A 192 -20.11 -24.87 43.50
C ASN A 192 -20.58 -23.56 44.14
N ALA A 193 -19.97 -23.18 45.26
CA ALA A 193 -20.27 -21.87 45.90
C ALA A 193 -19.89 -20.68 45.04
N LEU A 194 -18.78 -20.75 44.30
CA LEU A 194 -18.39 -19.72 43.32
C LEU A 194 -19.30 -19.71 42.08
N ALA A 195 -19.72 -20.89 41.61
CA ALA A 195 -20.61 -21.05 40.47
C ALA A 195 -21.95 -20.29 40.63
N GLU A 196 -22.47 -20.21 41.87
CA GLU A 196 -23.73 -19.48 42.18
C GLU A 196 -23.68 -18.01 41.74
N ARG A 197 -22.49 -17.39 41.69
CA ARG A 197 -22.32 -15.98 41.22
C ARG A 197 -22.60 -15.81 39.73
N PHE A 198 -22.39 -16.87 38.97
CA PHE A 198 -22.59 -16.88 37.51
C PHE A 198 -23.94 -17.48 37.09
N HIS A 199 -24.71 -18.06 38.04
CA HIS A 199 -26.02 -18.58 37.73
C HIS A 199 -26.99 -17.50 37.25
N GLY A 200 -27.72 -17.80 36.15
CA GLY A 200 -28.70 -16.91 35.55
C GLY A 200 -28.13 -15.64 34.91
N LEU A 201 -26.79 -15.56 34.72
CA LEU A 201 -26.21 -14.52 33.90
C LEU A 201 -26.70 -14.64 32.46
N THR A 202 -26.98 -13.49 31.86
CA THR A 202 -27.27 -13.34 30.44
C THR A 202 -26.14 -12.57 29.77
N THR A 203 -26.14 -12.52 28.45
CA THR A 203 -25.18 -11.69 27.69
C THR A 203 -25.59 -10.21 27.65
N GLN A 204 -26.70 -9.84 28.30
CA GLN A 204 -27.16 -8.44 28.31
C GLN A 204 -26.16 -7.53 29.07
N PRO A 205 -25.97 -6.29 28.61
CA PRO A 205 -25.03 -5.34 29.26
C PRO A 205 -25.30 -5.10 30.75
N THR A 206 -26.55 -5.30 31.20
CA THR A 206 -26.93 -5.19 32.62
C THR A 206 -26.29 -6.24 33.51
N ASP A 207 -25.87 -7.38 32.97
CA ASP A 207 -25.25 -8.48 33.72
C ASP A 207 -23.72 -8.42 33.68
N HIS A 208 -23.12 -7.57 32.83
CA HIS A 208 -21.65 -7.44 32.72
C HIS A 208 -20.97 -7.05 34.05
N PRO A 209 -21.48 -6.09 34.86
CA PRO A 209 -20.92 -5.78 36.18
C PRO A 209 -20.89 -6.99 37.10
N ARG A 210 -22.01 -7.75 37.16
CA ARG A 210 -22.10 -8.96 37.98
C ARG A 210 -21.10 -10.04 37.55
N ALA A 211 -20.87 -10.18 36.24
CA ALA A 211 -19.85 -11.09 35.72
C ALA A 211 -18.43 -10.62 36.10
N ALA A 212 -18.17 -9.30 36.11
CA ALA A 212 -16.89 -8.74 36.55
C ALA A 212 -16.65 -9.03 38.03
N GLU A 213 -17.64 -8.80 38.91
CA GLU A 213 -17.58 -9.15 40.34
C GLU A 213 -17.28 -10.64 40.53
N GLY A 214 -17.94 -11.53 39.80
CA GLY A 214 -17.67 -12.97 39.84
C GLY A 214 -16.22 -13.31 39.43
N ARG A 215 -15.68 -12.65 38.47
CA ARG A 215 -14.24 -12.81 38.04
C ARG A 215 -13.28 -12.34 39.14
N ASP A 216 -13.60 -11.22 39.81
CA ASP A 216 -12.82 -10.74 40.93
C ASP A 216 -12.79 -11.75 42.07
N MET A 217 -13.93 -12.37 42.38
CA MET A 217 -14.01 -13.44 43.36
C MET A 217 -13.20 -14.69 42.96
N LEU A 218 -13.18 -15.07 41.67
CA LEU A 218 -12.36 -16.16 41.16
C LEU A 218 -10.84 -15.84 41.32
N ARG A 219 -10.42 -14.60 41.06
CA ARG A 219 -9.02 -14.16 41.30
C ARG A 219 -8.65 -14.29 42.77
N GLU A 220 -9.51 -13.76 43.66
CA GLU A 220 -9.30 -13.82 45.09
C GLU A 220 -9.24 -15.26 45.60
N PHE A 221 -10.17 -16.12 45.14
CA PHE A 221 -10.18 -17.53 45.50
C PHE A 221 -8.87 -18.24 45.14
N VAL A 222 -8.37 -18.04 43.89
CA VAL A 222 -7.14 -18.65 43.42
C VAL A 222 -5.93 -18.08 44.17
N ALA A 223 -5.91 -16.77 44.44
CA ALA A 223 -4.84 -16.14 45.24
C ALA A 223 -4.76 -16.70 46.65
N GLN A 224 -5.89 -17.04 47.29
CA GLN A 224 -5.97 -17.56 48.66
C GLN A 224 -5.79 -19.09 48.76
N ASN A 225 -6.31 -19.85 47.78
CA ASN A 225 -6.38 -21.30 47.82
C ASN A 225 -5.50 -22.04 46.82
N GLY A 226 -4.78 -21.28 45.95
CA GLY A 226 -4.06 -21.89 44.83
C GLY A 226 -4.97 -22.32 43.68
N GLY A 227 -4.36 -22.72 42.57
CA GLY A 227 -5.06 -23.06 41.32
C GLY A 227 -5.65 -24.48 41.24
N THR A 228 -5.28 -25.37 42.15
CA THR A 228 -5.59 -26.82 42.04
C THR A 228 -7.09 -27.11 41.90
N ALA A 229 -7.96 -26.37 42.59
CA ALA A 229 -9.42 -26.58 42.48
C ALA A 229 -9.90 -26.28 41.05
N ILE A 230 -9.39 -25.22 40.43
CA ILE A 230 -9.72 -24.86 39.02
C ILE A 230 -9.17 -25.92 38.07
N GLU A 231 -7.98 -26.47 38.32
CA GLU A 231 -7.37 -27.53 37.48
C GLU A 231 -8.29 -28.75 37.37
N PHE A 232 -8.95 -29.18 38.48
CA PHE A 232 -9.96 -30.25 38.45
C PHE A 232 -11.12 -29.90 37.49
N ALA A 233 -11.57 -28.64 37.48
CA ALA A 233 -12.65 -28.23 36.55
C ALA A 233 -12.14 -28.28 35.10
N LEU A 234 -10.88 -27.84 34.83
CA LEU A 234 -10.30 -27.87 33.47
C LEU A 234 -10.11 -29.32 32.97
N GLU A 235 -9.72 -30.25 33.84
CA GLU A 235 -9.54 -31.68 33.48
C GLU A 235 -10.85 -32.28 32.93
N THR A 236 -12.01 -31.85 33.40
CA THR A 236 -13.32 -32.33 32.89
C THR A 236 -13.60 -31.88 31.44
N TYR A 237 -12.80 -30.96 30.89
CA TYR A 237 -12.85 -30.46 29.51
C TYR A 237 -11.61 -30.85 28.69
N SER A 238 -10.86 -31.87 29.11
CA SER A 238 -9.68 -32.35 28.41
C SER A 238 -10.06 -33.02 27.08
N SER A 239 -9.13 -33.00 26.13
CA SER A 239 -9.33 -33.65 24.81
C SER A 239 -8.93 -35.12 24.79
N GLY A 240 -8.32 -35.65 25.87
CA GLY A 240 -7.77 -37.02 25.98
C GLY A 240 -8.81 -38.14 25.96
N ASP A 241 -10.02 -37.84 26.47
CA ASP A 241 -11.14 -38.82 26.54
C ASP A 241 -12.31 -38.30 25.66
N PRO A 242 -13.04 -39.21 24.97
CA PRO A 242 -14.17 -38.82 24.13
C PRO A 242 -15.28 -38.05 24.85
N VAL A 243 -15.55 -38.35 26.13
CA VAL A 243 -16.63 -37.67 26.90
C VAL A 243 -16.22 -36.25 27.26
N THR A 244 -15.00 -36.06 27.78
CA THR A 244 -14.49 -34.74 28.15
C THR A 244 -14.27 -33.89 26.91
N ARG A 245 -13.80 -34.47 25.79
CA ARG A 245 -13.68 -33.81 24.49
C ARG A 245 -15.02 -33.35 23.92
N ASP A 246 -16.07 -34.16 24.00
CA ASP A 246 -17.43 -33.77 23.60
C ASP A 246 -17.97 -32.62 24.48
N ARG A 247 -17.66 -32.65 25.81
CA ARG A 247 -17.98 -31.53 26.70
C ARG A 247 -17.27 -30.26 26.30
N LEU A 248 -15.97 -30.32 25.97
CA LEU A 248 -15.20 -29.18 25.44
C LEU A 248 -15.80 -28.67 24.14
N HIS A 249 -16.10 -29.56 23.19
CA HIS A 249 -16.76 -29.20 21.94
C HIS A 249 -18.07 -28.46 22.17
N ARG A 250 -18.96 -28.97 23.05
CA ARG A 250 -20.23 -28.30 23.37
C ARG A 250 -20.03 -26.94 24.02
N LEU A 251 -18.97 -26.77 24.84
CA LEU A 251 -18.66 -25.46 25.42
C LEU A 251 -18.25 -24.48 24.32
N ILE A 252 -17.38 -24.87 23.37
CA ILE A 252 -16.92 -24.03 22.25
C ILE A 252 -18.09 -23.66 21.36
N GLU A 253 -19.02 -24.61 21.08
CA GLU A 253 -20.18 -24.35 20.22
C GLU A 253 -21.20 -23.39 20.86
N ARG A 254 -21.14 -23.13 22.15
CA ARG A 254 -21.97 -22.10 22.79
C ARG A 254 -21.39 -20.71 22.75
N GLN A 255 -20.08 -20.57 22.41
CA GLN A 255 -19.43 -19.28 22.39
C GLN A 255 -19.90 -18.40 21.22
N HIS A 256 -19.57 -17.10 21.28
CA HIS A 256 -19.92 -16.11 20.26
C HIS A 256 -18.96 -16.11 19.07
N PHE A 257 -18.12 -17.11 18.96
CA PHE A 257 -17.23 -17.34 17.84
C PHE A 257 -17.32 -18.79 17.36
N ARG A 258 -16.84 -19.02 16.14
CA ARG A 258 -16.65 -20.36 15.57
C ARG A 258 -15.19 -20.48 15.15
N LEU A 259 -14.46 -21.43 15.75
CA LEU A 259 -13.12 -21.78 15.35
C LEU A 259 -13.18 -22.58 14.05
N ALA A 260 -12.36 -22.22 13.07
CA ALA A 260 -12.34 -22.88 11.77
C ALA A 260 -10.92 -22.97 11.21
N TRP A 261 -10.75 -23.92 10.32
CA TRP A 261 -9.52 -24.05 9.54
C TRP A 261 -9.26 -22.78 8.74
N TRP A 262 -8.02 -22.26 8.76
CA TRP A 262 -7.66 -20.99 8.13
C TRP A 262 -8.10 -20.88 6.65
N ARG A 263 -8.15 -22.03 5.93
CA ARG A 263 -8.60 -22.07 4.52
C ARG A 263 -10.06 -21.68 4.31
N THR A 264 -10.89 -21.69 5.34
CA THR A 264 -12.31 -21.28 5.23
C THR A 264 -12.48 -19.77 5.15
N ALA A 265 -11.42 -19.00 5.43
CA ALA A 265 -11.48 -17.54 5.48
C ALA A 265 -12.00 -16.92 4.19
N SER A 266 -11.51 -17.37 3.04
CA SER A 266 -11.87 -16.84 1.73
C SER A 266 -13.33 -17.03 1.35
N ASP A 267 -13.99 -18.05 1.91
CA ASP A 267 -15.33 -18.47 1.52
C ASP A 267 -16.41 -18.11 2.56
N GLU A 268 -16.04 -18.11 3.86
CA GLU A 268 -17.06 -18.06 4.93
C GLU A 268 -16.89 -16.89 5.92
N VAL A 269 -15.78 -16.08 5.83
CA VAL A 269 -15.61 -14.98 6.79
C VAL A 269 -16.82 -14.04 6.78
N ASN A 270 -17.35 -13.75 7.97
CA ASN A 270 -18.56 -12.94 8.11
C ASN A 270 -18.29 -11.54 8.69
N TRP A 271 -17.06 -11.06 8.53
CA TRP A 271 -16.65 -9.71 8.90
C TRP A 271 -15.72 -9.14 7.82
N ARG A 272 -15.60 -7.81 7.73
CA ARG A 272 -14.75 -7.16 6.73
C ARG A 272 -13.29 -7.28 7.13
N ARG A 273 -12.48 -7.78 6.20
CA ARG A 273 -11.01 -7.81 6.33
C ARG A 273 -10.37 -6.57 5.70
N PHE A 274 -9.15 -6.27 6.10
CA PHE A 274 -8.27 -5.45 5.28
C PHE A 274 -7.73 -6.33 4.15
N PHE A 275 -8.15 -6.03 2.93
CA PHE A 275 -7.93 -6.89 1.76
C PHE A 275 -8.41 -8.33 2.01
N ASP A 276 -7.50 -9.31 1.94
CA ASP A 276 -7.74 -10.73 2.23
C ASP A 276 -7.03 -11.21 3.52
N ILE A 277 -6.54 -10.28 4.35
CA ILE A 277 -5.75 -10.57 5.56
C ILE A 277 -6.68 -10.86 6.74
N SER A 278 -6.70 -12.12 7.18
CA SER A 278 -7.59 -12.60 8.26
C SER A 278 -7.16 -12.22 9.69
N THR A 279 -6.06 -11.48 9.83
CA THR A 279 -5.61 -10.92 11.12
C THR A 279 -5.92 -9.43 11.27
N LEU A 280 -6.58 -8.81 10.26
CA LEU A 280 -6.89 -7.37 10.24
C LEU A 280 -8.40 -7.16 9.99
N ALA A 281 -9.13 -6.78 11.05
CA ALA A 281 -10.58 -6.60 11.01
C ALA A 281 -10.99 -5.15 10.73
N GLY A 282 -11.93 -4.97 9.82
CA GLY A 282 -12.43 -3.66 9.41
C GLY A 282 -13.21 -2.93 10.49
N VAL A 283 -12.86 -1.67 10.73
CA VAL A 283 -13.44 -0.76 11.72
C VAL A 283 -14.50 0.14 11.06
N ARG A 284 -15.55 0.49 11.78
CA ARG A 284 -16.71 1.24 11.28
C ARG A 284 -16.65 2.72 11.67
N VAL A 285 -15.64 3.42 11.16
CA VAL A 285 -15.41 4.85 11.47
C VAL A 285 -16.48 5.79 10.91
N GLU A 286 -17.39 5.31 10.07
CA GLU A 286 -18.58 6.06 9.68
C GLU A 286 -19.52 6.34 10.87
N ARG A 287 -19.38 5.58 11.95
CA ARG A 287 -20.11 5.78 13.20
C ARG A 287 -19.42 6.85 14.06
N PRO A 288 -20.15 7.88 14.53
CA PRO A 288 -19.55 8.97 15.29
C PRO A 288 -18.77 8.52 16.53
N GLU A 289 -19.32 7.58 17.29
CA GLU A 289 -18.71 7.06 18.52
C GLU A 289 -17.40 6.30 18.22
N VAL A 290 -17.33 5.59 17.10
CA VAL A 290 -16.13 4.87 16.67
C VAL A 290 -15.10 5.83 16.12
N PHE A 291 -15.52 6.82 15.34
CA PHE A 291 -14.64 7.87 14.82
C PHE A 291 -13.89 8.59 15.96
N GLU A 292 -14.62 9.04 17.00
CA GLU A 292 -14.00 9.71 18.15
C GLU A 292 -13.04 8.78 18.91
N ALA A 293 -13.39 7.50 19.08
CA ALA A 293 -12.55 6.52 19.76
C ALA A 293 -11.24 6.24 19.01
N VAL A 294 -11.30 6.10 17.68
CA VAL A 294 -10.15 5.87 16.81
C VAL A 294 -9.21 7.08 16.77
N HIS A 295 -9.76 8.29 16.82
CA HIS A 295 -8.98 9.53 16.70
C HIS A 295 -8.65 10.21 18.03
N ALA A 296 -9.02 9.61 19.16
CA ALA A 296 -8.83 10.24 20.47
C ALA A 296 -7.36 10.63 20.73
N LEU A 297 -6.42 9.74 20.47
CA LEU A 297 -4.98 10.01 20.61
C LEU A 297 -4.47 11.03 19.58
N PRO A 298 -4.68 10.87 18.27
CA PRO A 298 -4.29 11.87 17.28
C PRO A 298 -4.85 13.27 17.59
N PHE A 299 -6.14 13.39 17.98
CA PHE A 299 -6.76 14.68 18.31
C PHE A 299 -6.12 15.32 19.56
N ARG A 300 -5.84 14.54 20.60
CA ARG A 300 -5.16 15.03 21.78
C ARG A 300 -3.76 15.53 21.46
N LEU A 301 -2.97 14.73 20.73
CA LEU A 301 -1.60 15.10 20.35
C LEU A 301 -1.57 16.33 19.44
N TYR A 302 -2.56 16.45 18.54
CA TYR A 302 -2.71 17.64 17.70
C TYR A 302 -3.07 18.88 18.55
N GLN A 303 -4.03 18.76 19.47
CA GLN A 303 -4.43 19.84 20.38
C GLN A 303 -3.26 20.29 21.27
N GLU A 304 -2.45 19.38 21.77
CA GLU A 304 -1.26 19.67 22.59
C GLU A 304 -0.10 20.28 21.77
N GLY A 305 -0.19 20.33 20.42
CA GLY A 305 0.87 20.85 19.54
C GLY A 305 2.04 19.87 19.33
N VAL A 306 1.88 18.62 19.71
CA VAL A 306 2.84 17.54 19.48
C VAL A 306 2.87 17.15 17.99
N VAL A 307 1.70 17.11 17.37
CA VAL A 307 1.49 16.73 15.96
C VAL A 307 1.00 17.94 15.16
N ASP A 308 1.47 18.10 13.91
CA ASP A 308 1.12 19.18 13.00
C ASP A 308 0.18 18.75 11.86
N GLY A 309 0.20 17.47 11.49
CA GLY A 309 -0.61 16.96 10.41
C GLY A 309 -0.85 15.46 10.50
N LEU A 310 -1.81 14.98 9.71
CA LEU A 310 -2.19 13.57 9.63
C LEU A 310 -2.08 13.04 8.20
N ARG A 311 -1.59 11.83 8.07
CA ARG A 311 -1.78 11.00 6.88
C ARG A 311 -2.80 9.92 7.18
N ILE A 312 -3.76 9.75 6.33
CA ILE A 312 -4.85 8.78 6.49
C ILE A 312 -4.59 7.57 5.62
N ASP A 313 -4.42 6.43 6.28
CA ASP A 313 -4.21 5.13 5.66
C ASP A 313 -5.49 4.62 5.00
N HIS A 314 -5.33 4.06 3.80
CA HIS A 314 -6.36 3.31 3.08
C HIS A 314 -7.76 3.93 3.10
N VAL A 315 -7.87 5.21 2.73
CA VAL A 315 -9.15 5.95 2.77
C VAL A 315 -10.24 5.26 1.92
N ASP A 316 -9.85 4.56 0.86
CA ASP A 316 -10.77 3.81 -0.02
C ASP A 316 -11.42 2.59 0.65
N GLY A 317 -10.88 2.08 1.75
CA GLY A 317 -11.49 1.01 2.53
C GLY A 317 -12.66 1.47 3.40
N LEU A 318 -12.78 2.78 3.66
CA LEU A 318 -13.84 3.34 4.50
C LEU A 318 -15.22 3.23 3.84
N ALA A 319 -16.28 3.17 4.64
CA ALA A 319 -17.63 3.14 4.11
C ALA A 319 -17.99 4.44 3.37
N GLU A 320 -17.68 5.59 3.96
CA GLU A 320 -18.00 6.94 3.49
C GLU A 320 -16.77 7.85 3.53
N PRO A 321 -15.82 7.74 2.57
CA PRO A 321 -14.54 8.47 2.60
C PRO A 321 -14.68 10.00 2.62
N ARG A 322 -15.61 10.54 1.86
CA ARG A 322 -15.87 11.98 1.78
C ARG A 322 -16.31 12.55 3.13
N GLU A 323 -17.33 11.94 3.72
CA GLU A 323 -17.89 12.33 5.01
C GLU A 323 -16.85 12.18 6.13
N TYR A 324 -16.01 11.16 6.02
CA TYR A 324 -14.87 10.97 6.91
C TYR A 324 -13.88 12.14 6.82
N CYS A 325 -13.44 12.51 5.62
CA CYS A 325 -12.52 13.64 5.41
C CYS A 325 -13.12 14.97 5.91
N GLN A 326 -14.41 15.19 5.65
CA GLN A 326 -15.12 16.39 6.12
C GLN A 326 -15.17 16.46 7.65
N ARG A 327 -15.54 15.37 8.30
CA ARG A 327 -15.58 15.29 9.77
C ARG A 327 -14.19 15.46 10.38
N LEU A 328 -13.17 14.81 9.80
CA LEU A 328 -11.79 14.92 10.25
C LEU A 328 -11.29 16.37 10.20
N ARG A 329 -11.45 17.03 9.05
CA ARG A 329 -11.05 18.45 8.88
C ARG A 329 -11.78 19.34 9.86
N GLN A 330 -13.08 19.17 10.02
CA GLN A 330 -13.89 19.93 10.97
C GLN A 330 -13.35 19.76 12.40
N ARG A 331 -13.17 18.51 12.88
CA ARG A 331 -12.69 18.25 14.23
C ARG A 331 -11.31 18.85 14.50
N LEU A 332 -10.38 18.72 13.56
CA LEU A 332 -9.03 19.29 13.70
C LEU A 332 -9.09 20.84 13.75
N THR A 333 -9.95 21.46 12.95
CA THR A 333 -10.12 22.92 12.95
C THR A 333 -10.74 23.42 14.27
N GLU A 334 -11.63 22.63 14.89
CA GLU A 334 -12.20 22.95 16.20
C GLU A 334 -11.17 22.89 17.35
N LEU A 335 -10.11 22.09 17.20
CA LEU A 335 -9.09 21.87 18.23
C LEU A 335 -8.00 22.95 18.23
N ARG A 336 -7.70 23.57 17.08
CA ARG A 336 -6.67 24.62 16.96
C ARG A 336 -7.06 25.63 15.88
N ASP A 337 -6.72 26.91 16.09
CA ASP A 337 -6.96 28.00 15.11
C ASP A 337 -6.09 27.89 13.84
N THR A 338 -5.10 27.01 13.82
CA THR A 338 -4.23 26.79 12.67
C THR A 338 -4.83 25.73 11.75
N ALA A 339 -4.76 25.95 10.43
CA ALA A 339 -5.22 24.96 9.46
C ALA A 339 -4.39 23.65 9.57
N PRO A 340 -5.03 22.49 9.80
CA PRO A 340 -4.32 21.20 9.86
C PRO A 340 -3.83 20.79 8.48
N TYR A 341 -2.65 20.15 8.41
CA TYR A 341 -2.21 19.46 7.20
C TYR A 341 -2.75 18.03 7.18
N VAL A 342 -3.51 17.67 6.15
CA VAL A 342 -4.14 16.33 6.04
C VAL A 342 -3.95 15.80 4.62
N VAL A 343 -3.27 14.69 4.49
CA VAL A 343 -3.13 13.94 3.23
C VAL A 343 -3.75 12.56 3.35
N VAL A 344 -4.20 12.03 2.23
CA VAL A 344 -4.85 10.71 2.18
C VAL A 344 -4.06 9.75 1.29
N GLU A 345 -3.92 8.52 1.76
CA GLU A 345 -3.53 7.45 0.86
C GLU A 345 -4.72 7.08 -0.02
N LYS A 346 -4.68 7.57 -1.23
CA LYS A 346 -5.63 7.29 -2.30
C LYS A 346 -4.84 6.93 -3.55
N ILE A 347 -5.02 5.69 -3.98
CA ILE A 347 -4.47 5.24 -5.24
C ILE A 347 -5.41 5.69 -6.35
N LEU A 348 -4.93 6.64 -7.16
CA LEU A 348 -5.68 7.17 -8.30
C LEU A 348 -5.49 6.26 -9.51
N GLY A 349 -6.60 5.87 -10.13
CA GLY A 349 -6.58 5.19 -11.41
C GLY A 349 -6.22 6.14 -12.56
N ARG A 350 -6.03 5.58 -13.74
CA ARG A 350 -5.72 6.37 -14.94
C ARG A 350 -6.74 7.48 -15.19
N GLY A 351 -6.28 8.73 -15.22
CA GLY A 351 -7.14 9.89 -15.44
C GLY A 351 -8.19 10.12 -14.36
N GLU A 352 -8.08 9.45 -13.23
CA GLU A 352 -8.92 9.68 -12.05
C GLU A 352 -8.36 10.88 -11.27
N PRO A 353 -9.07 12.01 -11.18
CA PRO A 353 -8.66 13.12 -10.35
C PRO A 353 -9.03 12.87 -8.88
N LEU A 354 -8.21 13.38 -7.95
CA LEU A 354 -8.65 13.50 -6.55
C LEU A 354 -9.88 14.40 -6.47
N ARG A 355 -10.83 14.08 -5.60
CA ARG A 355 -12.10 14.77 -5.49
C ARG A 355 -11.96 16.16 -4.87
N ASP A 356 -12.50 17.19 -5.50
CA ASP A 356 -12.46 18.58 -5.00
C ASP A 356 -13.33 18.78 -3.74
N ASP A 357 -14.30 17.92 -3.51
CA ASP A 357 -15.20 17.96 -2.35
C ASP A 357 -14.65 17.21 -1.12
N TRP A 358 -13.40 16.73 -1.20
CA TRP A 358 -12.65 16.21 -0.07
C TRP A 358 -11.76 17.31 0.50
N PRO A 359 -12.01 17.78 1.73
CA PRO A 359 -11.20 18.86 2.33
C PRO A 359 -9.87 18.33 2.87
N VAL A 360 -9.00 17.87 1.97
CA VAL A 360 -7.65 17.38 2.21
C VAL A 360 -6.63 18.20 1.43
N ASP A 361 -5.35 18.12 1.81
CA ASP A 361 -4.28 18.85 1.14
C ASP A 361 -3.72 18.12 -0.08
N GLY A 362 -4.06 16.83 -0.24
CA GLY A 362 -3.72 16.04 -1.41
C GLY A 362 -3.57 14.55 -1.10
N THR A 363 -2.96 13.83 -2.07
CA THR A 363 -2.57 12.43 -1.94
C THR A 363 -1.19 12.29 -1.30
N THR A 364 -0.80 11.05 -0.99
CA THR A 364 0.55 10.68 -0.52
C THR A 364 1.57 10.49 -1.64
N GLY A 365 1.23 10.86 -2.88
CA GLY A 365 2.19 11.01 -3.99
C GLY A 365 2.44 9.77 -4.83
N TYR A 366 1.63 8.71 -4.76
CA TYR A 366 1.75 7.57 -5.68
C TYR A 366 1.46 7.96 -7.13
N ASP A 367 0.54 8.89 -7.36
CA ASP A 367 0.26 9.49 -8.66
C ASP A 367 1.51 10.15 -9.25
N PHE A 368 2.22 10.98 -8.48
CA PHE A 368 3.48 11.58 -8.91
C PHE A 368 4.57 10.54 -9.17
N MET A 369 4.70 9.53 -8.30
CA MET A 369 5.65 8.42 -8.47
C MET A 369 5.46 7.71 -9.82
N ASN A 370 4.19 7.50 -10.21
CA ASN A 370 3.85 6.84 -11.46
C ASN A 370 4.07 7.74 -12.67
N ASP A 371 3.76 9.04 -12.58
CA ASP A 371 4.00 10.01 -13.65
C ASP A 371 5.50 10.17 -13.93
N VAL A 372 6.32 10.42 -12.90
CA VAL A 372 7.77 10.57 -13.07
C VAL A 372 8.42 9.25 -13.50
N GLY A 373 7.92 8.12 -12.98
CA GLY A 373 8.36 6.80 -13.42
C GLY A 373 8.08 6.56 -14.91
N ALA A 374 6.89 6.90 -15.40
CA ALA A 374 6.51 6.76 -16.81
C ALA A 374 7.30 7.69 -17.74
N LEU A 375 7.66 8.89 -17.26
CA LEU A 375 8.47 9.87 -18.00
C LEU A 375 9.88 9.34 -18.35
N LEU A 376 10.42 8.41 -17.54
CA LEU A 376 11.74 7.79 -17.75
C LEU A 376 11.76 6.73 -18.87
N HIS A 377 10.65 6.40 -19.50
CA HIS A 377 10.55 5.32 -20.49
C HIS A 377 10.49 5.85 -21.91
N ASP A 378 11.27 5.23 -22.80
CA ASP A 378 11.20 5.49 -24.25
C ASP A 378 10.00 4.76 -24.86
N PRO A 379 9.01 5.46 -25.43
CA PRO A 379 7.87 4.83 -26.08
C PRO A 379 8.26 3.87 -27.20
N ALA A 380 9.41 4.07 -27.86
CA ALA A 380 9.89 3.19 -28.92
C ALA A 380 10.23 1.77 -28.41
N GLY A 381 10.53 1.61 -27.13
CA GLY A 381 10.80 0.32 -26.51
C GLY A 381 9.54 -0.52 -26.21
N ALA A 382 8.35 0.06 -26.25
CA ALA A 382 7.11 -0.58 -25.82
C ALA A 382 6.81 -1.87 -26.60
N GLU A 383 6.76 -1.80 -27.92
CA GLU A 383 6.40 -2.94 -28.77
C GLU A 383 7.50 -4.01 -28.82
N PRO A 384 8.80 -3.69 -29.04
CA PRO A 384 9.86 -4.69 -29.03
C PRO A 384 9.92 -5.49 -27.72
N LEU A 385 9.75 -4.84 -26.56
CA LEU A 385 9.75 -5.51 -25.26
C LEU A 385 8.50 -6.36 -25.05
N ALA A 386 7.34 -5.90 -25.49
CA ALA A 386 6.09 -6.67 -25.42
C ALA A 386 6.18 -7.95 -26.29
N GLN A 387 6.72 -7.83 -27.48
CA GLN A 387 6.94 -8.96 -28.38
C GLN A 387 7.94 -9.96 -27.79
N THR A 388 9.08 -9.47 -27.27
CA THR A 388 10.08 -10.32 -26.62
C THR A 388 9.48 -11.08 -25.42
N TRP A 389 8.69 -10.39 -24.60
CA TRP A 389 7.97 -11.02 -23.49
C TRP A 389 7.06 -12.15 -23.95
N ALA A 390 6.24 -11.89 -24.99
CA ALA A 390 5.30 -12.89 -25.50
C ALA A 390 6.02 -14.09 -26.13
N GLU A 391 7.08 -13.86 -26.91
CA GLU A 391 7.85 -14.94 -27.57
C GLU A 391 8.58 -15.84 -26.55
N LEU A 392 9.18 -15.25 -25.51
CA LEU A 392 9.94 -16.04 -24.53
C LEU A 392 9.05 -16.78 -23.54
N THR A 393 7.89 -16.23 -23.20
CA THR A 393 7.09 -16.72 -22.09
C THR A 393 5.79 -17.39 -22.52
N GLY A 394 5.37 -17.21 -23.77
CA GLY A 394 4.05 -17.63 -24.25
C GLY A 394 2.86 -16.86 -23.62
N ARG A 395 3.13 -15.82 -22.82
CA ARG A 395 2.10 -15.03 -22.14
C ARG A 395 1.66 -13.84 -22.97
N SER A 396 0.49 -13.26 -22.65
CA SER A 396 -0.03 -12.11 -23.37
C SER A 396 0.94 -10.92 -23.33
N PRO A 397 1.14 -10.22 -24.47
CA PRO A 397 1.87 -8.96 -24.49
C PRO A 397 1.11 -7.78 -23.85
N ARG A 398 -0.18 -7.96 -23.53
CA ARG A 398 -1.07 -6.93 -22.98
C ARG A 398 -1.30 -7.15 -21.49
N PHE A 399 -0.95 -6.16 -20.69
CA PHE A 399 -1.18 -6.18 -19.24
C PHE A 399 -2.67 -6.39 -18.87
N ALA A 400 -3.57 -5.78 -19.64
CA ALA A 400 -5.01 -5.89 -19.38
C ALA A 400 -5.52 -7.34 -19.31
N ASP A 401 -4.95 -8.26 -20.12
CA ASP A 401 -5.35 -9.67 -20.10
C ASP A 401 -4.95 -10.35 -18.79
N GLU A 402 -3.74 -10.04 -18.29
CA GLU A 402 -3.28 -10.52 -16.99
C GLU A 402 -4.12 -9.95 -15.83
N ALA A 403 -4.44 -8.66 -15.89
CA ALA A 403 -5.25 -8.01 -14.87
C ALA A 403 -6.67 -8.59 -14.80
N LEU A 404 -7.32 -8.85 -15.95
CA LEU A 404 -8.64 -9.48 -15.99
C LEU A 404 -8.61 -10.92 -15.43
N ALA A 405 -7.59 -11.70 -15.81
CA ALA A 405 -7.41 -13.07 -15.31
C ALA A 405 -7.15 -13.07 -13.79
N ALA A 406 -6.32 -12.15 -13.31
CA ALA A 406 -6.03 -12.01 -11.89
C ALA A 406 -7.29 -11.60 -11.09
N ARG A 407 -8.09 -10.64 -11.59
CA ARG A 407 -9.34 -10.23 -10.93
C ARG A 407 -10.34 -11.38 -10.78
N ARG A 408 -10.51 -12.21 -11.83
CA ARG A 408 -11.37 -13.40 -11.74
C ARG A 408 -10.86 -14.39 -10.69
N LYS A 409 -9.54 -14.62 -10.67
CA LYS A 409 -8.90 -15.53 -9.70
C LYS A 409 -9.08 -15.02 -8.26
N ILE A 410 -8.79 -13.76 -7.99
CA ILE A 410 -8.91 -13.17 -6.65
C ILE A 410 -10.36 -13.20 -6.14
N LEU A 411 -11.35 -12.88 -7.01
CA LEU A 411 -12.77 -12.98 -6.65
C LEU A 411 -13.22 -14.42 -6.37
N ALA A 412 -12.64 -15.40 -7.06
CA ALA A 412 -13.00 -16.79 -6.88
C ALA A 412 -12.34 -17.44 -5.66
N GLU A 413 -11.07 -17.09 -5.37
CA GLU A 413 -10.23 -17.84 -4.42
C GLU A 413 -9.93 -17.05 -3.12
N ASN A 414 -9.90 -15.72 -3.14
CA ASN A 414 -9.50 -14.91 -1.99
C ASN A 414 -10.63 -14.09 -1.38
N LEU A 415 -11.54 -13.56 -2.23
CA LEU A 415 -12.59 -12.59 -1.84
C LEU A 415 -14.01 -13.11 -2.16
N SER A 416 -14.20 -14.43 -2.14
CA SER A 416 -15.49 -15.07 -2.42
C SER A 416 -16.54 -14.68 -1.37
N ALA A 417 -16.17 -14.61 -0.09
CA ALA A 417 -17.07 -14.21 0.99
C ALA A 417 -17.56 -12.77 0.84
N GLU A 418 -16.67 -11.85 0.50
CA GLU A 418 -16.97 -10.42 0.28
C GLU A 418 -17.88 -10.24 -0.96
N LEU A 419 -17.59 -10.96 -2.05
CA LEU A 419 -18.42 -10.99 -3.26
C LEU A 419 -19.82 -11.51 -2.94
N ASP A 420 -19.90 -12.58 -2.19
CA ASP A 420 -21.17 -13.17 -1.76
C ASP A 420 -21.96 -12.21 -0.87
N ARG A 421 -21.29 -11.49 0.06
CA ARG A 421 -21.92 -10.49 0.91
C ARG A 421 -22.54 -9.36 0.08
N ALA A 422 -21.83 -8.84 -0.92
CA ALA A 422 -22.31 -7.82 -1.84
C ALA A 422 -23.48 -8.35 -2.72
N ALA A 423 -23.34 -9.57 -3.27
CA ALA A 423 -24.40 -10.22 -4.06
C ALA A 423 -25.68 -10.47 -3.25
N ARG A 424 -25.56 -10.84 -1.95
CA ARG A 424 -26.73 -10.99 -1.05
C ARG A 424 -27.42 -9.66 -0.79
N ALA A 425 -26.68 -8.54 -0.71
CA ALA A 425 -27.29 -7.23 -0.57
C ALA A 425 -28.13 -6.86 -1.81
N LEU A 426 -27.60 -7.10 -3.01
CA LEU A 426 -28.36 -6.93 -4.26
C LEU A 426 -29.58 -7.87 -4.35
N HIS A 427 -29.41 -9.13 -3.94
CA HIS A 427 -30.50 -10.09 -3.93
C HIS A 427 -31.64 -9.71 -2.97
N ARG A 428 -31.34 -9.09 -1.81
CA ARG A 428 -32.38 -8.52 -0.93
C ARG A 428 -33.16 -7.42 -1.63
N ILE A 429 -32.48 -6.48 -2.34
CA ILE A 429 -33.14 -5.45 -3.13
C ILE A 429 -34.05 -6.08 -4.21
N ALA A 430 -33.53 -7.11 -4.89
CA ALA A 430 -34.30 -7.81 -5.92
C ALA A 430 -35.59 -8.42 -5.37
N ARG A 431 -35.57 -9.01 -4.19
CA ARG A 431 -36.72 -9.66 -3.53
C ARG A 431 -37.82 -8.69 -3.07
N ASP A 432 -37.48 -7.43 -2.83
CA ASP A 432 -38.41 -6.40 -2.38
C ASP A 432 -39.31 -5.84 -3.51
N SER A 433 -39.05 -6.19 -4.77
CA SER A 433 -39.84 -5.69 -5.92
C SER A 433 -40.44 -6.83 -6.75
N LEU A 434 -41.72 -6.72 -7.11
CA LEU A 434 -42.41 -7.68 -7.96
C LEU A 434 -41.75 -7.86 -9.34
N SER A 435 -41.18 -6.81 -9.89
CA SER A 435 -40.54 -6.85 -11.21
C SER A 435 -39.15 -7.51 -11.22
N THR A 436 -38.52 -7.71 -10.04
CA THR A 436 -37.15 -8.22 -9.94
C THR A 436 -36.98 -9.41 -9.01
N ARG A 437 -38.07 -9.83 -8.33
CA ARG A 437 -38.04 -10.89 -7.30
C ARG A 437 -37.54 -12.26 -7.81
N ASP A 438 -37.57 -12.47 -9.12
CA ASP A 438 -37.15 -13.73 -9.75
C ASP A 438 -35.66 -13.73 -10.16
N PHE A 439 -34.93 -12.64 -10.00
CA PHE A 439 -33.47 -12.68 -10.11
C PHE A 439 -32.88 -13.54 -9.00
N THR A 440 -32.19 -14.59 -9.40
CA THR A 440 -31.56 -15.51 -8.45
C THR A 440 -30.25 -14.94 -7.87
N PHE A 441 -29.87 -15.39 -6.70
CA PHE A 441 -28.59 -15.07 -6.09
C PHE A 441 -27.42 -15.37 -7.06
N THR A 442 -27.46 -16.53 -7.71
CA THR A 442 -26.40 -16.97 -8.64
C THR A 442 -26.28 -16.05 -9.87
N THR A 443 -27.43 -15.57 -10.43
CA THR A 443 -27.42 -14.61 -11.53
C THR A 443 -26.80 -13.29 -11.10
N LEU A 444 -27.22 -12.74 -9.95
CA LEU A 444 -26.68 -11.48 -9.43
C LEU A 444 -25.19 -11.59 -9.07
N ARG A 445 -24.77 -12.71 -8.49
CA ARG A 445 -23.35 -12.97 -8.20
C ARG A 445 -22.51 -12.99 -9.48
N ARG A 446 -22.95 -13.69 -10.52
CA ARG A 446 -22.27 -13.75 -11.83
C ARG A 446 -22.16 -12.38 -12.49
N VAL A 447 -23.26 -11.62 -12.49
CA VAL A 447 -23.29 -10.24 -13.03
C VAL A 447 -22.35 -9.33 -12.26
N LEU A 448 -22.40 -9.39 -10.91
CA LEU A 448 -21.51 -8.61 -10.05
C LEU A 448 -20.04 -8.98 -10.27
N THR A 449 -19.72 -10.26 -10.44
CA THR A 449 -18.35 -10.72 -10.73
C THR A 449 -17.81 -10.04 -11.98
N GLU A 450 -18.54 -10.11 -13.12
CA GLU A 450 -18.04 -9.50 -14.36
C GLU A 450 -18.00 -7.97 -14.30
N LEU A 451 -18.91 -7.33 -13.58
CA LEU A 451 -18.86 -5.89 -13.35
C LEU A 451 -17.57 -5.49 -12.57
N VAL A 452 -17.22 -6.20 -11.51
CA VAL A 452 -16.02 -5.95 -10.71
C VAL A 452 -14.75 -6.31 -11.48
N VAL A 453 -14.75 -7.37 -12.27
CA VAL A 453 -13.61 -7.78 -13.13
C VAL A 453 -13.22 -6.67 -14.09
N HIS A 454 -14.19 -5.96 -14.66
CA HIS A 454 -13.98 -4.88 -15.63
C HIS A 454 -13.92 -3.48 -15.01
N PHE A 455 -13.90 -3.38 -13.67
CA PHE A 455 -13.91 -2.08 -12.99
C PHE A 455 -12.54 -1.38 -13.09
N PRO A 456 -12.46 -0.15 -13.67
CA PRO A 456 -11.16 0.43 -14.06
C PRO A 456 -10.42 1.17 -12.94
N VAL A 457 -11.11 1.59 -11.86
CA VAL A 457 -10.57 2.34 -10.72
C VAL A 457 -10.77 1.58 -9.40
N TYR A 458 -10.18 2.04 -8.31
CA TYR A 458 -10.36 1.39 -7.00
C TYR A 458 -11.82 1.36 -6.58
N ARG A 459 -12.52 2.50 -6.65
CA ARG A 459 -13.94 2.57 -6.30
C ARG A 459 -14.62 3.82 -6.85
N ILE A 460 -15.93 3.89 -6.66
CA ILE A 460 -16.75 5.09 -6.86
C ILE A 460 -17.25 5.64 -5.51
N TYR A 461 -17.74 6.88 -5.53
CA TYR A 461 -18.18 7.60 -4.33
C TYR A 461 -19.61 8.14 -4.51
N PRO A 462 -20.64 7.28 -4.51
CA PRO A 462 -22.03 7.71 -4.69
C PRO A 462 -22.47 8.64 -3.55
N GLN A 463 -23.18 9.71 -3.89
CA GLN A 463 -23.77 10.66 -2.95
C GLN A 463 -25.29 10.56 -2.99
N ASN A 464 -25.91 10.45 -1.82
CA ASN A 464 -27.38 10.31 -1.73
C ASN A 464 -27.93 9.17 -2.58
N GLY A 465 -27.14 8.12 -2.79
CA GLY A 465 -27.52 6.95 -3.57
C GLY A 465 -27.36 7.11 -5.09
N LEU A 466 -26.76 8.21 -5.57
CA LEU A 466 -26.51 8.50 -6.99
C LEU A 466 -25.00 8.65 -7.25
N ARG A 467 -24.57 8.18 -8.41
CA ARG A 467 -23.20 8.39 -8.90
C ARG A 467 -23.04 9.78 -9.49
N SER A 468 -21.88 10.39 -9.30
CA SER A 468 -21.47 11.61 -9.98
C SER A 468 -21.23 11.37 -11.48
N THR A 469 -21.14 12.44 -12.29
CA THR A 469 -20.77 12.35 -13.71
C THR A 469 -19.40 11.66 -13.87
N ALA A 470 -18.44 11.96 -13.02
CA ALA A 470 -17.11 11.32 -13.04
C ALA A 470 -17.21 9.82 -12.72
N ASP A 471 -17.98 9.42 -11.71
CA ASP A 471 -18.18 8.01 -11.39
C ASP A 471 -18.85 7.24 -12.52
N ASN A 472 -19.78 7.88 -13.26
CA ASN A 472 -20.47 7.26 -14.39
C ASN A 472 -19.50 6.90 -15.52
N VAL A 473 -18.46 7.70 -15.78
CA VAL A 473 -17.45 7.39 -16.80
C VAL A 473 -16.79 6.04 -16.53
N TYR A 474 -16.35 5.79 -15.31
CA TYR A 474 -15.72 4.53 -14.93
C TYR A 474 -16.72 3.37 -14.90
N PHE A 475 -17.92 3.65 -14.45
CA PHE A 475 -18.95 2.62 -14.35
C PHE A 475 -19.44 2.15 -15.73
N GLU A 476 -19.58 3.06 -16.72
CA GLU A 476 -19.94 2.70 -18.11
C GLU A 476 -18.86 1.83 -18.77
N GLN A 477 -17.57 2.11 -18.51
CA GLN A 477 -16.48 1.24 -18.97
C GLN A 477 -16.62 -0.19 -18.41
N ALA A 478 -16.92 -0.30 -17.11
CA ALA A 478 -17.14 -1.59 -16.47
C ALA A 478 -18.37 -2.31 -17.03
N LEU A 479 -19.49 -1.59 -17.25
CA LEU A 479 -20.71 -2.14 -17.86
C LEU A 479 -20.46 -2.67 -19.26
N GLU A 480 -19.73 -1.91 -20.07
CA GLU A 480 -19.39 -2.34 -21.44
C GLU A 480 -18.52 -3.60 -21.44
N GLY A 481 -17.52 -3.67 -20.54
CA GLY A 481 -16.72 -4.87 -20.34
C GLY A 481 -17.56 -6.07 -19.90
N ALA A 482 -18.42 -5.87 -18.90
CA ALA A 482 -19.32 -6.92 -18.40
C ALA A 482 -20.30 -7.42 -19.46
N ARG A 483 -20.89 -6.52 -20.28
CA ARG A 483 -21.78 -6.92 -21.40
C ARG A 483 -21.08 -7.84 -22.41
N ARG A 484 -19.79 -7.60 -22.70
CA ARG A 484 -19.00 -8.46 -23.60
C ARG A 484 -18.74 -9.85 -23.02
N SER A 485 -18.62 -9.96 -21.71
CA SER A 485 -18.30 -11.20 -21.02
C SER A 485 -19.53 -12.03 -20.63
N LEU A 486 -20.66 -11.38 -20.39
CA LEU A 486 -21.90 -12.03 -19.95
C LEU A 486 -22.74 -12.57 -21.12
N ALA A 487 -23.47 -13.66 -20.83
CA ALA A 487 -24.51 -14.13 -21.73
C ALA A 487 -25.64 -13.08 -21.86
N ARG A 488 -26.27 -12.98 -23.05
CA ARG A 488 -27.37 -12.02 -23.30
C ARG A 488 -28.51 -12.11 -22.29
N ALA A 489 -28.79 -13.32 -21.78
CA ALA A 489 -29.83 -13.55 -20.78
C ALA A 489 -29.56 -12.79 -19.46
N ASP A 490 -28.30 -12.51 -19.13
CA ASP A 490 -27.90 -11.84 -17.91
C ASP A 490 -27.90 -10.29 -18.04
N HIS A 491 -28.04 -9.75 -19.28
CA HIS A 491 -27.97 -8.29 -19.50
C HIS A 491 -29.10 -7.54 -18.78
N VAL A 492 -30.29 -8.14 -18.65
CA VAL A 492 -31.40 -7.52 -17.91
C VAL A 492 -31.05 -7.37 -16.43
N ALA A 493 -30.39 -8.38 -15.86
CA ALA A 493 -29.93 -8.30 -14.47
C ALA A 493 -28.81 -7.27 -14.32
N LEU A 494 -27.90 -7.16 -15.30
CA LEU A 494 -26.83 -6.14 -15.30
C LEU A 494 -27.39 -4.72 -15.27
N GLU A 495 -28.42 -4.41 -16.09
CA GLU A 495 -29.06 -3.09 -16.07
C GLU A 495 -29.74 -2.77 -14.73
N ARG A 496 -30.36 -3.78 -14.10
CA ARG A 496 -30.93 -3.59 -12.76
C ARG A 496 -29.85 -3.37 -11.69
N VAL A 497 -28.75 -4.10 -11.74
CA VAL A 497 -27.60 -3.89 -10.85
C VAL A 497 -27.02 -2.49 -11.04
N ASN A 498 -26.86 -2.02 -12.30
CA ASN A 498 -26.46 -0.66 -12.61
C ASN A 498 -27.35 0.38 -11.91
N ALA A 499 -28.68 0.26 -12.06
CA ALA A 499 -29.63 1.18 -11.42
C ALA A 499 -29.56 1.14 -9.88
N TRP A 500 -29.41 -0.04 -9.27
CA TRP A 500 -29.28 -0.17 -7.81
C TRP A 500 -27.97 0.39 -7.26
N LEU A 501 -26.92 0.35 -8.07
CA LEU A 501 -25.60 0.90 -7.72
C LEU A 501 -25.46 2.39 -8.10
N GLY A 502 -26.55 3.12 -8.30
CA GLY A 502 -26.59 4.58 -8.44
C GLY A 502 -26.61 5.11 -9.86
N GLY A 503 -26.86 4.25 -10.87
CA GLY A 503 -27.15 4.68 -12.23
C GLY A 503 -28.51 5.37 -12.33
N SER A 504 -28.70 6.27 -13.31
CA SER A 504 -30.00 6.80 -13.66
C SER A 504 -30.86 5.64 -14.13
N ALA A 505 -32.03 5.43 -13.50
CA ALA A 505 -33.02 4.56 -14.05
C ALA A 505 -33.59 5.25 -15.29
N GLU A 506 -33.29 4.76 -16.49
CA GLU A 506 -34.27 4.90 -17.58
C GLU A 506 -35.52 4.20 -17.08
N GLU A 507 -36.61 4.95 -16.93
CA GLU A 507 -37.90 4.43 -16.56
C GLU A 507 -38.26 3.33 -17.59
N ALA A 508 -38.20 2.07 -17.13
CA ALA A 508 -38.82 1.01 -17.92
C ALA A 508 -40.29 1.43 -18.16
N PRO A 509 -40.82 1.26 -19.35
CA PRO A 509 -42.16 1.75 -19.68
C PRO A 509 -43.13 1.30 -18.62
N ALA A 510 -43.68 2.25 -17.90
CA ALA A 510 -44.63 2.04 -16.82
C ALA A 510 -45.81 1.23 -17.34
N GLY A 511 -45.90 -0.01 -16.89
CA GLY A 511 -47.18 -0.71 -16.96
C GLY A 511 -48.21 0.18 -16.27
N ARG A 512 -49.25 0.53 -17.02
CA ARG A 512 -50.33 1.43 -16.61
C ARG A 512 -50.77 1.14 -15.16
N GLY A 513 -50.54 2.09 -14.25
CA GLY A 513 -51.15 2.09 -12.94
C GLY A 513 -50.24 2.34 -11.71
N GLY A 514 -49.13 3.05 -11.82
CA GLY A 514 -48.34 3.47 -10.66
C GLY A 514 -48.41 4.97 -10.40
N VAL A 515 -48.87 5.36 -9.21
CA VAL A 515 -48.86 6.74 -8.72
C VAL A 515 -47.41 7.22 -8.58
N PRO A 516 -47.02 8.43 -9.05
CA PRO A 516 -45.67 8.98 -8.85
C PRO A 516 -45.37 9.16 -7.38
N GLN A 517 -44.30 8.54 -6.89
CA GLN A 517 -43.79 8.85 -5.55
C GLN A 517 -43.18 10.26 -5.55
N GLN A 518 -43.87 11.20 -4.93
CA GLN A 518 -43.38 12.53 -4.63
C GLN A 518 -42.11 12.45 -3.74
N GLN A 519 -41.11 13.24 -4.12
CA GLN A 519 -39.95 13.51 -3.26
C GLN A 519 -40.44 14.14 -1.97
N SER A 520 -40.12 13.49 -0.83
CA SER A 520 -40.43 14.06 0.48
C SER A 520 -39.51 15.24 0.80
N PRO A 521 -40.03 16.42 1.13
CA PRO A 521 -39.20 17.49 1.66
C PRO A 521 -38.89 17.23 3.15
N ASN A 522 -37.64 17.41 3.50
CA ASN A 522 -37.12 17.55 4.87
C ASN A 522 -37.24 16.39 5.87
N GLY A 523 -36.16 15.68 6.13
CA GLY A 523 -35.90 15.10 7.43
C GLY A 523 -36.56 13.78 7.82
N ALA A 524 -37.26 13.10 6.93
CA ALA A 524 -37.76 11.76 7.21
C ALA A 524 -36.66 10.70 7.10
N PRO A 525 -36.63 9.68 8.02
CA PRO A 525 -35.66 8.58 7.90
C PRO A 525 -35.80 7.90 6.53
N PRO A 526 -34.69 7.46 5.93
CA PRO A 526 -34.70 6.86 4.60
C PRO A 526 -35.63 5.65 4.59
N SER A 527 -36.43 5.51 3.51
CA SER A 527 -37.26 4.33 3.30
C SER A 527 -36.38 3.07 3.37
N HIS A 528 -36.94 1.92 3.80
CA HIS A 528 -36.22 0.64 3.85
C HIS A 528 -35.48 0.33 2.52
N ALA A 529 -36.09 0.66 1.38
CA ALA A 529 -35.49 0.49 0.05
C ALA A 529 -34.24 1.39 -0.15
N GLY A 530 -34.25 2.64 0.34
CA GLY A 530 -33.09 3.54 0.28
C GLY A 530 -31.94 3.08 1.15
N SER A 531 -32.23 2.47 2.31
CA SER A 531 -31.20 1.89 3.19
C SER A 531 -30.55 0.66 2.57
N ALA A 532 -31.32 -0.24 1.95
CA ALA A 532 -30.82 -1.45 1.30
C ALA A 532 -29.88 -1.12 0.11
N ARG A 533 -30.26 -0.10 -0.71
CA ARG A 533 -29.41 0.37 -1.83
C ARG A 533 -28.09 0.94 -1.34
N ARG A 534 -28.08 1.81 -0.32
CA ARG A 534 -26.84 2.33 0.28
C ARG A 534 -25.94 1.22 0.79
N THR A 535 -26.49 0.23 1.48
CA THR A 535 -25.72 -0.95 1.91
C THR A 535 -25.08 -1.67 0.73
N ALA A 536 -25.82 -1.90 -0.37
CA ALA A 536 -25.27 -2.55 -1.56
C ALA A 536 -24.16 -1.72 -2.23
N GLN A 537 -24.32 -0.39 -2.29
CA GLN A 537 -23.30 0.54 -2.83
C GLN A 537 -22.03 0.54 -1.99
N THR A 538 -22.16 0.59 -0.65
CA THR A 538 -21.01 0.52 0.26
C THR A 538 -20.26 -0.81 0.10
N LEU A 539 -20.97 -1.95 0.11
CA LEU A 539 -20.37 -3.26 -0.07
C LEU A 539 -19.73 -3.45 -1.43
N PHE A 540 -20.34 -2.90 -2.50
CA PHE A 540 -19.73 -2.88 -3.83
C PHE A 540 -18.42 -2.10 -3.81
N SER A 541 -18.40 -0.89 -3.28
CA SER A 541 -17.20 -0.04 -3.23
C SER A 541 -16.10 -0.64 -2.33
N GLN A 542 -16.47 -1.26 -1.21
CA GLN A 542 -15.54 -1.97 -0.33
C GLN A 542 -15.06 -3.31 -0.89
N LEU A 543 -15.69 -3.84 -1.96
CA LEU A 543 -15.21 -5.01 -2.70
C LEU A 543 -14.28 -4.59 -3.85
N THR A 544 -14.58 -3.52 -4.61
CA THR A 544 -13.80 -3.12 -5.78
C THR A 544 -12.39 -2.69 -5.42
N ALA A 545 -12.18 -1.98 -4.29
CA ALA A 545 -10.87 -1.52 -3.84
C ALA A 545 -9.92 -2.70 -3.50
N PRO A 546 -10.27 -3.68 -2.64
CA PRO A 546 -9.45 -4.88 -2.42
C PRO A 546 -9.16 -5.68 -3.68
N VAL A 547 -10.14 -5.79 -4.59
CA VAL A 547 -9.92 -6.50 -5.87
C VAL A 547 -8.90 -5.76 -6.74
N ALA A 548 -8.96 -4.42 -6.81
CA ALA A 548 -7.98 -3.64 -7.54
C ALA A 548 -6.57 -3.86 -6.96
N ALA A 549 -6.38 -3.67 -5.65
CA ALA A 549 -5.09 -3.85 -5.00
C ALA A 549 -4.55 -5.29 -5.15
N LYS A 550 -5.32 -6.30 -4.76
CA LYS A 550 -4.86 -7.69 -4.73
C LYS A 550 -4.72 -8.32 -6.10
N ALA A 551 -5.59 -8.00 -7.05
CA ALA A 551 -5.53 -8.58 -8.37
C ALA A 551 -4.52 -7.86 -9.29
N VAL A 552 -4.46 -6.54 -9.26
CA VAL A 552 -3.59 -5.78 -10.16
C VAL A 552 -2.19 -5.69 -9.57
N GLU A 553 -2.06 -5.08 -8.40
CA GLU A 553 -0.75 -4.76 -7.81
C GLU A 553 -0.06 -5.99 -7.22
N ASP A 554 -0.79 -6.82 -6.47
CA ASP A 554 -0.24 -8.00 -5.78
C ASP A 554 -0.37 -9.31 -6.57
N THR A 555 -0.89 -9.29 -7.80
CA THR A 555 -0.94 -10.51 -8.64
C THR A 555 -0.49 -10.23 -10.07
N ALA A 556 -1.19 -9.37 -10.83
CA ALA A 556 -0.86 -9.15 -12.24
C ALA A 556 0.53 -8.53 -12.42
N CYS A 557 0.96 -7.61 -11.54
CA CYS A 557 2.30 -7.03 -11.54
C CYS A 557 3.41 -8.05 -11.25
N TYR A 558 3.09 -9.21 -10.68
CA TYR A 558 4.02 -10.33 -10.49
C TYR A 558 3.92 -11.40 -11.59
N ARG A 559 3.01 -11.23 -12.56
CA ARG A 559 2.84 -12.11 -13.73
C ARG A 559 3.33 -11.49 -15.01
N TYR A 560 3.30 -10.19 -15.13
CA TYR A 560 3.61 -9.44 -16.34
C TYR A 560 5.01 -8.82 -16.24
N GLY A 561 5.94 -9.31 -17.04
CA GLY A 561 7.34 -8.92 -16.97
C GLY A 561 7.87 -8.18 -18.22
N ARG A 562 7.00 -7.49 -18.99
CA ARG A 562 7.48 -6.67 -20.14
C ARG A 562 8.60 -5.72 -19.73
N LEU A 563 8.36 -4.94 -18.67
CA LEU A 563 9.38 -4.10 -18.05
C LEU A 563 9.00 -3.79 -16.59
N LEU A 564 9.79 -4.31 -15.64
CA LEU A 564 9.44 -4.31 -14.22
C LEU A 564 9.43 -2.93 -13.56
N SER A 565 10.10 -1.93 -14.16
CA SER A 565 10.04 -0.53 -13.68
C SER A 565 8.66 0.10 -13.78
N ARG A 566 7.74 -0.48 -14.57
CA ARG A 566 6.33 -0.04 -14.65
C ARG A 566 5.39 -0.79 -13.71
N ASN A 567 5.86 -1.88 -13.08
CA ASN A 567 5.06 -2.69 -12.16
C ASN A 567 5.17 -2.13 -10.76
N GLU A 568 4.38 -1.11 -10.44
CA GLU A 568 4.41 -0.41 -9.16
C GLU A 568 3.00 -0.14 -8.64
N VAL A 569 2.88 0.24 -7.35
CA VAL A 569 1.59 0.57 -6.71
C VAL A 569 0.92 1.72 -7.46
N GLY A 570 -0.34 1.51 -7.85
CA GLY A 570 -1.13 2.49 -8.60
C GLY A 570 -0.72 2.68 -10.05
N ALA A 571 0.33 2.01 -10.54
CA ALA A 571 0.71 2.08 -11.94
C ALA A 571 -0.16 1.17 -12.82
N ASP A 572 -0.35 1.57 -14.07
CA ASP A 572 -0.82 0.70 -15.14
C ASP A 572 0.36 0.34 -16.05
N PRO A 573 0.91 -0.89 -15.96
CA PRO A 573 1.96 -1.34 -16.89
C PRO A 573 1.54 -1.34 -18.35
N GLY A 574 0.25 -1.26 -18.68
CA GLY A 574 -0.27 -1.03 -20.03
C GLY A 574 0.13 0.34 -20.59
N GLU A 575 0.19 1.35 -19.72
CA GLU A 575 0.72 2.69 -20.02
C GLU A 575 2.25 2.69 -19.88
N PHE A 576 2.94 2.43 -20.96
CA PHE A 576 4.36 2.22 -20.96
C PHE A 576 5.18 3.48 -20.63
N SER A 577 4.81 4.61 -21.20
CA SER A 577 5.52 5.88 -21.08
C SER A 577 4.57 7.07 -20.96
N LEU A 578 5.08 8.18 -20.45
CA LEU A 578 4.39 9.47 -20.37
C LEU A 578 5.17 10.50 -21.21
N SER A 579 4.44 11.35 -21.96
CA SER A 579 5.09 12.45 -22.68
C SER A 579 5.42 13.61 -21.72
N VAL A 580 6.33 14.50 -22.15
CA VAL A 580 6.70 15.72 -21.42
C VAL A 580 5.47 16.62 -21.23
N GLU A 581 4.63 16.75 -22.26
CA GLU A 581 3.40 17.55 -22.23
C GLU A 581 2.38 16.99 -21.22
N GLN A 582 2.23 15.67 -21.16
CA GLN A 582 1.34 15.03 -20.16
C GLN A 582 1.85 15.25 -18.75
N PHE A 583 3.17 15.12 -18.51
CA PHE A 583 3.77 15.41 -17.20
C PHE A 583 3.55 16.88 -16.80
N HIS A 584 3.71 17.82 -17.73
CA HIS A 584 3.41 19.23 -17.47
C HIS A 584 1.93 19.45 -17.15
N ALA A 585 1.02 18.78 -17.86
CA ALA A 585 -0.41 18.87 -17.59
C ALA A 585 -0.77 18.37 -16.18
N SER A 586 -0.21 17.23 -15.74
CA SER A 586 -0.41 16.71 -14.37
C SER A 586 0.11 17.71 -13.30
N ASN A 587 1.28 18.33 -13.53
CA ASN A 587 1.82 19.32 -12.60
C ASN A 587 0.99 20.61 -12.56
N LEU A 588 0.48 21.07 -13.71
CA LEU A 588 -0.42 22.23 -13.77
C LEU A 588 -1.72 21.95 -13.00
N GLU A 589 -2.33 20.80 -13.21
CA GLU A 589 -3.53 20.39 -12.47
C GLU A 589 -3.26 20.33 -10.96
N ARG A 590 -2.14 19.71 -10.54
CA ARG A 590 -1.75 19.62 -9.12
C ARG A 590 -1.53 21.00 -8.51
N SER A 591 -0.84 21.90 -9.22
CA SER A 591 -0.58 23.26 -8.74
C SER A 591 -1.84 24.08 -8.52
N GLN A 592 -2.92 23.81 -9.27
CA GLN A 592 -4.19 24.53 -9.18
C GLN A 592 -5.14 23.93 -8.14
N ARG A 593 -5.17 22.59 -8.00
CA ARG A 593 -6.18 21.91 -7.20
C ARG A 593 -5.66 21.45 -5.84
N PHE A 594 -4.44 20.89 -5.80
CA PHE A 594 -3.83 20.33 -4.60
C PHE A 594 -2.34 20.70 -4.51
N PRO A 595 -2.02 22.00 -4.35
CA PRO A 595 -0.63 22.48 -4.36
C PRO A 595 0.23 21.94 -3.21
N HIS A 596 -0.39 21.36 -2.20
CA HIS A 596 0.27 20.75 -1.04
C HIS A 596 0.21 19.21 -1.04
N ALA A 597 -0.18 18.55 -2.13
CA ALA A 597 -0.07 17.11 -2.25
C ALA A 597 1.38 16.64 -2.08
N MET A 598 1.59 15.48 -1.47
CA MET A 598 2.94 14.91 -1.37
C MET A 598 3.44 14.44 -2.74
N LEU A 599 4.75 14.51 -2.92
CA LEU A 599 5.46 14.04 -4.11
C LEU A 599 6.43 12.94 -3.69
N ALA A 600 6.08 11.68 -3.92
CA ALA A 600 6.92 10.55 -3.60
C ALA A 600 7.59 9.97 -4.85
N THR A 601 8.77 9.37 -4.71
CA THR A 601 9.42 8.49 -5.68
C THR A 601 9.73 7.13 -5.06
N ALA A 602 9.67 7.04 -3.73
CA ALA A 602 9.76 5.81 -2.96
C ALA A 602 8.84 5.91 -1.73
N THR A 603 8.30 4.77 -1.30
CA THR A 603 7.44 4.65 -0.11
C THR A 603 7.80 3.36 0.64
N HIS A 604 7.17 3.12 1.79
CA HIS A 604 7.32 1.87 2.52
C HIS A 604 6.65 0.65 1.81
N ASP A 605 5.84 0.89 0.76
CA ASP A 605 5.09 -0.13 0.02
C ASP A 605 5.53 -0.30 -1.44
N HIS A 606 6.54 0.45 -1.88
CA HIS A 606 7.02 0.32 -3.26
C HIS A 606 7.47 -1.12 -3.56
N LYS A 607 7.25 -1.56 -4.79
CA LYS A 607 7.66 -2.89 -5.22
C LYS A 607 9.15 -2.97 -5.56
N ARG A 608 9.75 -1.83 -5.90
CA ARG A 608 11.20 -1.65 -6.18
C ARG A 608 11.64 -0.25 -5.82
N GLY A 609 12.82 -0.12 -5.23
CA GLY A 609 13.45 1.16 -4.91
C GLY A 609 13.51 2.11 -6.11
N GLU A 610 13.54 3.40 -5.84
CA GLU A 610 13.47 4.43 -6.89
C GLU A 610 14.61 4.30 -7.90
N ASP A 611 15.82 3.94 -7.46
CA ASP A 611 17.00 3.81 -8.34
C ASP A 611 17.03 2.45 -9.06
N VAL A 612 16.40 1.41 -8.53
CA VAL A 612 16.13 0.15 -9.25
C VAL A 612 15.25 0.43 -10.46
N ARG A 613 14.13 1.15 -10.26
CA ARG A 613 13.21 1.51 -11.36
C ARG A 613 13.87 2.41 -12.38
N ALA A 614 14.62 3.42 -11.94
CA ALA A 614 15.36 4.34 -12.82
C ALA A 614 16.36 3.61 -13.72
N ARG A 615 17.06 2.60 -13.18
CA ARG A 615 18.00 1.78 -13.97
C ARG A 615 17.28 0.83 -14.92
N ILE A 616 16.22 0.13 -14.47
CA ILE A 616 15.45 -0.77 -15.35
C ILE A 616 14.78 0.01 -16.49
N ALA A 617 14.38 1.27 -16.26
CA ALA A 617 13.76 2.12 -17.29
C ALA A 617 14.69 2.32 -18.53
N VAL A 618 16.02 2.32 -18.34
CA VAL A 618 17.00 2.40 -19.43
C VAL A 618 16.82 1.29 -20.46
N LEU A 619 16.32 0.12 -20.05
CA LEU A 619 16.06 -1.01 -20.95
C LEU A 619 15.04 -0.66 -22.05
N SER A 620 14.19 0.35 -21.80
CA SER A 620 13.27 0.86 -22.83
C SER A 620 13.98 1.57 -23.98
N GLU A 621 15.11 2.24 -23.70
CA GLU A 621 15.91 2.96 -24.68
C GLU A 621 16.79 2.01 -25.53
N ILE A 622 17.10 0.83 -25.00
CA ILE A 622 17.95 -0.20 -25.62
C ILE A 622 17.19 -1.53 -25.79
N ALA A 623 15.90 -1.46 -26.12
CA ALA A 623 14.99 -2.61 -26.11
C ALA A 623 15.47 -3.81 -26.95
N GLN A 624 16.10 -3.59 -28.10
CA GLN A 624 16.64 -4.66 -28.96
C GLN A 624 17.86 -5.33 -28.33
N ASP A 625 18.79 -4.55 -27.78
CA ASP A 625 19.98 -5.07 -27.09
C ASP A 625 19.55 -5.88 -25.84
N TRP A 626 18.60 -5.35 -25.07
CA TRP A 626 18.05 -6.08 -23.94
C TRP A 626 17.39 -7.40 -24.38
N SER A 627 16.61 -7.39 -25.43
CA SER A 627 15.96 -8.58 -25.97
C SER A 627 16.99 -9.65 -26.39
N ALA A 628 18.06 -9.24 -27.01
CA ALA A 628 19.18 -10.13 -27.39
C ALA A 628 19.89 -10.70 -26.14
N THR A 629 20.18 -9.83 -25.17
CA THR A 629 20.83 -10.19 -23.90
C THR A 629 19.99 -11.18 -23.12
N LEU A 630 18.67 -10.93 -23.02
CA LEU A 630 17.75 -11.80 -22.29
C LEU A 630 17.71 -13.22 -22.89
N ARG A 631 17.69 -13.35 -24.22
CA ARG A 631 17.75 -14.65 -24.90
C ARG A 631 19.12 -15.34 -24.70
N ALA A 632 20.20 -14.57 -24.76
CA ALA A 632 21.55 -15.11 -24.53
C ALA A 632 21.70 -15.64 -23.09
N TRP A 633 21.26 -14.90 -22.09
CA TRP A 633 21.31 -15.32 -20.69
C TRP A 633 20.39 -16.51 -20.40
N SER A 634 19.20 -16.54 -20.99
CA SER A 634 18.31 -17.70 -20.88
C SER A 634 18.94 -18.97 -21.48
N THR A 635 19.70 -18.84 -22.57
CA THR A 635 20.44 -19.96 -23.17
C THR A 635 21.64 -20.37 -22.32
N LEU A 636 22.43 -19.38 -21.85
CA LEU A 636 23.62 -19.61 -21.01
C LEU A 636 23.27 -20.34 -19.71
N ASN A 637 22.16 -19.97 -19.08
CA ASN A 637 21.75 -20.50 -17.78
C ASN A 637 20.80 -21.71 -17.90
N ALA A 638 20.38 -22.14 -19.09
CA ALA A 638 19.51 -23.28 -19.30
C ALA A 638 19.99 -24.57 -18.60
N PRO A 639 21.32 -24.89 -18.52
CA PRO A 639 21.79 -26.08 -17.80
C PRO A 639 21.53 -26.07 -16.29
N HIS A 640 21.21 -24.93 -15.71
CA HIS A 640 20.94 -24.75 -14.26
C HIS A 640 19.47 -24.87 -13.90
N ARG A 641 18.59 -24.98 -14.90
CA ARG A 641 17.17 -25.21 -14.68
C ARG A 641 16.95 -26.58 -14.04
N ARG A 642 16.01 -26.67 -13.12
CA ARG A 642 15.66 -27.89 -12.42
C ARG A 642 14.40 -28.52 -13.02
N ALA A 643 14.49 -29.80 -13.44
CA ALA A 643 13.31 -30.55 -13.84
C ALA A 643 12.34 -30.70 -12.66
N LEU A 644 11.07 -30.69 -12.94
CA LEU A 644 10.01 -30.89 -11.96
C LEU A 644 9.42 -32.29 -12.11
N ASP A 645 9.34 -33.01 -11.01
CA ASP A 645 8.84 -34.43 -11.00
C ASP A 645 7.31 -34.52 -11.21
N SER A 646 6.59 -33.42 -10.95
CA SER A 646 5.14 -33.34 -11.14
C SER A 646 4.79 -32.11 -11.97
N LYS A 647 3.89 -32.28 -12.95
CA LYS A 647 3.30 -31.15 -13.63
C LYS A 647 2.48 -30.37 -12.61
N PRO A 648 2.76 -29.06 -12.43
CA PRO A 648 1.92 -28.24 -11.59
C PRO A 648 0.47 -28.31 -12.06
N VAL A 649 -0.47 -28.46 -11.13
CA VAL A 649 -1.91 -28.45 -11.44
C VAL A 649 -2.29 -27.04 -11.85
N SER A 650 -2.46 -26.81 -13.15
CA SER A 650 -2.92 -25.49 -13.63
C SER A 650 -4.33 -25.21 -13.12
N SER A 651 -4.48 -24.14 -12.35
CA SER A 651 -5.80 -23.58 -12.05
C SER A 651 -6.31 -22.83 -13.28
N VAL A 652 -7.39 -23.35 -13.85
CA VAL A 652 -8.30 -22.72 -14.83
C VAL A 652 -7.68 -21.75 -15.86
N GLY A 653 -7.43 -22.19 -17.07
CA GLY A 653 -7.61 -21.37 -18.26
C GLY A 653 -6.36 -20.97 -19.05
N GLN A 654 -5.14 -21.16 -18.60
CA GLN A 654 -3.92 -21.04 -19.43
C GLN A 654 -2.92 -22.12 -19.02
N ASP A 655 -2.76 -23.13 -19.85
CA ASP A 655 -1.81 -24.21 -19.65
C ASP A 655 -0.38 -23.70 -19.97
N THR A 656 0.26 -23.07 -18.98
CA THR A 656 1.69 -22.74 -19.01
C THR A 656 2.44 -23.53 -17.95
N SER A 657 2.13 -24.81 -17.78
CA SER A 657 2.93 -25.69 -16.95
C SER A 657 4.23 -25.99 -17.68
N TYR A 658 5.34 -25.53 -17.13
CA TYR A 658 6.68 -25.91 -17.60
C TYR A 658 7.17 -27.10 -16.80
N ASP A 659 7.88 -28.01 -17.46
CA ASP A 659 8.48 -29.17 -16.81
C ASP A 659 9.77 -28.82 -16.03
N TRP A 660 10.03 -27.52 -15.82
CA TRP A 660 11.24 -27.02 -15.17
C TRP A 660 11.02 -25.71 -14.41
N ALA A 661 11.81 -25.48 -13.37
CA ALA A 661 11.88 -24.24 -12.59
C ALA A 661 13.13 -23.43 -12.94
N PRO A 662 13.03 -22.07 -12.94
CA PRO A 662 11.89 -21.25 -12.48
C PRO A 662 10.78 -21.03 -13.51
N GLY A 663 10.88 -21.52 -14.73
CA GLY A 663 10.00 -21.21 -15.86
C GLY A 663 10.33 -19.84 -16.51
N PRO A 664 10.00 -19.64 -17.81
CA PRO A 664 10.55 -18.53 -18.58
C PRO A 664 10.08 -17.15 -18.08
N ALA A 665 8.86 -17.01 -17.58
CA ALA A 665 8.37 -15.76 -17.05
C ALA A 665 9.10 -15.34 -15.75
N ALA A 666 9.23 -16.25 -14.81
CA ALA A 666 9.95 -16.02 -13.55
C ALA A 666 11.44 -15.78 -13.80
N GLU A 667 12.06 -16.50 -14.75
CA GLU A 667 13.45 -16.32 -15.15
C GLU A 667 13.69 -14.95 -15.78
N ALA A 668 12.84 -14.50 -16.70
CA ALA A 668 12.95 -13.19 -17.34
C ALA A 668 12.80 -12.03 -16.32
N MET A 669 11.89 -12.16 -15.36
CA MET A 669 11.69 -11.19 -14.28
C MET A 669 12.87 -11.20 -13.29
N LEU A 670 13.47 -12.36 -13.04
CA LEU A 670 14.66 -12.49 -12.20
C LEU A 670 15.85 -11.72 -12.81
N TYR A 671 16.10 -11.85 -14.12
CA TYR A 671 17.19 -11.13 -14.78
C TYR A 671 16.99 -9.60 -14.73
N GLN A 672 15.78 -9.10 -14.96
CA GLN A 672 15.49 -7.67 -14.79
C GLN A 672 15.73 -7.21 -13.35
N THR A 673 15.35 -8.03 -12.36
CA THR A 673 15.55 -7.73 -10.94
C THR A 673 17.04 -7.67 -10.60
N LEU A 674 17.84 -8.63 -11.05
CA LEU A 674 19.29 -8.63 -10.86
C LEU A 674 19.96 -7.39 -11.50
N VAL A 675 19.57 -7.04 -12.74
CA VAL A 675 20.05 -5.83 -13.41
C VAL A 675 19.68 -4.58 -12.60
N GLY A 676 18.46 -4.51 -12.10
CA GLY A 676 17.98 -3.36 -11.35
C GLY A 676 18.66 -3.15 -10.00
N CYS A 677 18.80 -4.22 -9.21
CA CYS A 677 19.24 -4.15 -7.81
C CYS A 677 20.75 -4.39 -7.61
N TRP A 678 21.52 -4.68 -8.64
CA TRP A 678 22.98 -4.85 -8.55
C TRP A 678 23.65 -3.57 -8.08
N PRO A 679 24.36 -3.55 -6.93
CA PRO A 679 25.03 -2.35 -6.43
C PRO A 679 26.11 -1.86 -7.41
N PRO A 680 26.29 -0.53 -7.57
CA PRO A 680 27.24 0.01 -8.56
C PRO A 680 28.71 -0.35 -8.29
N ASP A 681 29.05 -0.60 -7.04
CA ASP A 681 30.41 -0.91 -6.55
C ASP A 681 30.64 -2.42 -6.39
N LEU A 682 29.58 -3.26 -6.52
CA LEU A 682 29.71 -4.72 -6.38
C LEU A 682 30.45 -5.34 -7.56
N GLN A 683 31.56 -6.01 -7.26
CA GLN A 683 32.35 -6.71 -8.27
C GLN A 683 32.01 -8.23 -8.27
N PRO A 684 32.15 -8.91 -9.42
CA PRO A 684 31.87 -10.37 -9.52
C PRO A 684 32.76 -11.25 -8.65
N ASP A 685 33.92 -10.76 -8.19
CA ASP A 685 34.86 -11.46 -7.31
C ASP A 685 34.65 -11.17 -5.83
N ASP A 686 33.73 -10.25 -5.47
CA ASP A 686 33.28 -10.06 -4.09
C ASP A 686 32.22 -11.13 -3.74
N GLU A 687 32.72 -12.32 -3.37
CA GLU A 687 31.85 -13.47 -3.03
C GLU A 687 30.87 -13.17 -1.89
N ALA A 688 31.27 -12.35 -0.90
CA ALA A 688 30.41 -12.00 0.23
C ALA A 688 29.27 -11.06 -0.21
N GLY A 689 29.58 -10.01 -0.96
CA GLY A 689 28.60 -9.08 -1.48
C GLY A 689 27.63 -9.72 -2.46
N VAL A 690 28.12 -10.59 -3.36
CA VAL A 690 27.27 -11.35 -4.29
C VAL A 690 26.33 -12.29 -3.53
N LYS A 691 26.82 -12.95 -2.46
CA LYS A 691 25.98 -13.82 -1.63
C LYS A 691 24.91 -13.04 -0.87
N GLU A 692 25.25 -11.89 -0.29
CA GLU A 692 24.27 -11.00 0.36
C GLU A 692 23.18 -10.56 -0.61
N LEU A 693 23.56 -10.15 -1.82
CA LEU A 693 22.60 -9.81 -2.88
C LEU A 693 21.71 -11.02 -3.25
N ALA A 694 22.29 -12.21 -3.40
CA ALA A 694 21.56 -13.42 -3.72
C ALA A 694 20.50 -13.76 -2.66
N GLU A 695 20.81 -13.61 -1.36
CA GLU A 695 19.84 -13.83 -0.29
C GLU A 695 18.69 -12.81 -0.31
N ARG A 696 18.96 -11.54 -0.58
CA ARG A 696 17.92 -10.51 -0.75
C ARG A 696 17.02 -10.81 -1.95
N VAL A 697 17.62 -11.17 -3.07
CA VAL A 697 16.87 -11.52 -4.29
C VAL A 697 16.07 -12.81 -4.09
N ALA A 698 16.57 -13.77 -3.32
CA ALA A 698 15.84 -15.02 -2.99
C ALA A 698 14.57 -14.73 -2.18
N GLN A 699 14.62 -13.79 -1.22
CA GLN A 699 13.44 -13.37 -0.45
C GLN A 699 12.41 -12.69 -1.36
N TRP A 700 12.86 -11.78 -2.24
CA TRP A 700 12.01 -11.17 -3.26
C TRP A 700 11.41 -12.24 -4.20
N GLN A 701 12.20 -13.19 -4.68
CA GLN A 701 11.77 -14.25 -5.59
C GLN A 701 10.66 -15.10 -4.96
N LEU A 702 10.84 -15.53 -3.73
CA LEU A 702 9.82 -16.30 -2.99
C LEU A 702 8.49 -15.54 -2.92
N LYS A 703 8.52 -14.26 -2.53
CA LYS A 703 7.34 -13.40 -2.49
C LYS A 703 6.74 -13.26 -3.89
N ALA A 704 7.53 -12.96 -4.90
CA ALA A 704 7.09 -12.78 -6.28
C ALA A 704 6.39 -14.03 -6.84
N LEU A 705 6.92 -15.21 -6.59
CA LEU A 705 6.34 -16.48 -7.01
C LEU A 705 4.99 -16.75 -6.34
N ARG A 706 4.90 -16.52 -5.02
CA ARG A 706 3.65 -16.71 -4.26
C ARG A 706 2.58 -15.70 -4.63
N GLU A 707 2.94 -14.43 -4.87
CA GLU A 707 2.00 -13.39 -5.32
C GLU A 707 1.55 -13.60 -6.77
N ALA A 708 2.39 -14.12 -7.64
CA ALA A 708 1.98 -14.49 -9.00
C ALA A 708 0.87 -15.54 -9.01
N LYS A 709 0.77 -16.43 -8.00
CA LYS A 709 -0.26 -17.48 -7.86
C LYS A 709 -0.39 -18.35 -9.12
N LEU A 710 0.76 -18.67 -9.75
CA LEU A 710 0.82 -19.52 -10.95
C LEU A 710 1.14 -20.97 -10.58
N GLN A 711 2.31 -21.22 -9.98
CA GLN A 711 2.79 -22.54 -9.58
C GLN A 711 2.66 -22.74 -8.06
N THR A 712 2.89 -21.70 -7.29
CA THR A 712 2.83 -21.64 -5.83
C THR A 712 1.99 -20.45 -5.40
N ASN A 713 1.49 -20.45 -4.17
CA ASN A 713 0.81 -19.32 -3.56
C ASN A 713 0.85 -19.40 -2.03
N TRP A 714 0.42 -18.35 -1.33
CA TRP A 714 0.41 -18.32 0.15
C TRP A 714 -0.50 -19.37 0.79
N LEU A 715 -1.59 -19.78 0.11
CA LEU A 715 -2.57 -20.73 0.61
C LEU A 715 -2.15 -22.19 0.41
N ALA A 716 -1.35 -22.46 -0.63
CA ALA A 716 -0.84 -23.78 -0.98
C ALA A 716 0.58 -23.63 -1.55
N PRO A 717 1.60 -23.45 -0.69
CA PRO A 717 2.99 -23.36 -1.14
C PRO A 717 3.44 -24.68 -1.80
N ASP A 718 4.10 -24.56 -2.97
CA ASP A 718 4.85 -25.65 -3.59
C ASP A 718 6.33 -25.49 -3.20
N GLU A 719 6.70 -26.07 -2.06
CA GLU A 719 8.05 -25.94 -1.50
C GLU A 719 9.13 -26.51 -2.43
N ALA A 720 8.81 -27.54 -3.21
CA ALA A 720 9.74 -28.15 -4.16
C ALA A 720 10.03 -27.20 -5.31
N TYR A 721 9.00 -26.56 -5.86
CA TYR A 721 9.16 -25.54 -6.91
C TYR A 721 9.92 -24.30 -6.38
N GLU A 722 9.56 -23.84 -5.18
CA GLU A 722 10.22 -22.68 -4.55
C GLU A 722 11.71 -22.96 -4.28
N ALA A 723 12.04 -24.16 -3.79
CA ALA A 723 13.42 -24.60 -3.59
C ALA A 723 14.20 -24.68 -4.91
N ALA A 724 13.60 -25.25 -5.97
CA ALA A 724 14.22 -25.32 -7.29
C ALA A 724 14.49 -23.93 -7.90
N CYS A 725 13.58 -22.98 -7.71
CA CYS A 725 13.79 -21.58 -8.12
C CYS A 725 14.95 -20.92 -7.35
N ARG A 726 15.02 -21.16 -6.04
CA ARG A 726 16.12 -20.67 -5.20
C ARG A 726 17.45 -21.28 -5.61
N GLU A 727 17.51 -22.57 -5.83
CA GLU A 727 18.74 -23.26 -6.30
C GLU A 727 19.20 -22.69 -7.63
N PHE A 728 18.31 -22.47 -8.59
CA PHE A 728 18.65 -21.82 -9.87
C PHE A 728 19.32 -20.46 -9.66
N LEU A 729 18.76 -19.60 -8.80
CA LEU A 729 19.35 -18.28 -8.48
C LEU A 729 20.75 -18.41 -7.93
N PHE A 730 20.97 -19.29 -6.94
CA PHE A 730 22.29 -19.46 -6.33
C PHE A 730 23.28 -20.11 -7.27
N ASP A 731 22.87 -21.01 -8.16
CA ASP A 731 23.72 -21.65 -9.15
C ASP A 731 24.23 -20.64 -10.20
N ILE A 732 23.36 -19.74 -10.70
CA ILE A 732 23.79 -18.74 -11.69
C ILE A 732 24.68 -17.65 -11.08
N LEU A 733 24.55 -17.38 -9.78
CA LEU A 733 25.37 -16.41 -9.04
C LEU A 733 26.56 -17.06 -8.30
N ALA A 734 26.81 -18.36 -8.49
CA ALA A 734 27.89 -19.06 -7.81
C ALA A 734 29.27 -18.49 -8.20
N PRO A 735 30.26 -18.44 -7.27
CA PRO A 735 31.62 -17.92 -7.54
C PRO A 735 32.31 -18.59 -8.73
N GLN A 736 31.98 -19.86 -9.02
CA GLN A 736 32.50 -20.61 -10.18
C GLN A 736 32.00 -20.03 -11.53
N ARG A 737 31.01 -19.15 -11.49
CA ARG A 737 30.42 -18.45 -12.64
C ARG A 737 30.93 -17.05 -12.86
N ARG A 738 31.92 -16.61 -12.08
CA ARG A 738 32.48 -15.24 -12.18
C ARG A 738 32.96 -14.86 -13.58
N ASP A 739 33.52 -15.81 -14.33
CA ASP A 739 33.98 -15.59 -15.72
C ASP A 739 32.86 -15.85 -16.77
N GLY A 740 31.65 -16.27 -16.33
CA GLY A 740 30.48 -16.50 -17.17
C GLY A 740 29.37 -15.48 -16.89
N PHE A 741 28.23 -15.93 -16.37
CA PHE A 741 27.04 -15.09 -16.18
C PHE A 741 27.29 -13.86 -15.28
N LEU A 742 28.02 -14.01 -14.17
CA LEU A 742 28.30 -12.88 -13.26
C LEU A 742 29.06 -11.76 -13.97
N LYS A 743 30.06 -12.11 -14.80
CA LYS A 743 30.82 -11.12 -15.58
C LYS A 743 29.94 -10.41 -16.61
N GLU A 744 29.08 -11.15 -17.31
CA GLU A 744 28.18 -10.58 -18.30
C GLU A 744 27.14 -9.65 -17.63
N LEU A 745 26.58 -10.08 -16.48
CA LEU A 745 25.64 -9.27 -15.70
C LEU A 745 26.29 -7.98 -15.21
N SER A 746 27.45 -8.07 -14.58
CA SER A 746 28.19 -6.90 -14.09
C SER A 746 28.59 -5.93 -15.22
N ALA A 747 29.07 -6.45 -16.35
CA ALA A 747 29.40 -5.65 -17.53
C ALA A 747 28.14 -4.95 -18.12
N PHE A 748 27.02 -5.68 -18.16
CA PHE A 748 25.76 -5.10 -18.64
C PHE A 748 25.28 -3.98 -17.71
N VAL A 749 25.30 -4.21 -16.38
CA VAL A 749 24.94 -3.20 -15.38
C VAL A 749 25.85 -1.97 -15.47
N ALA A 750 27.17 -2.16 -15.61
CA ALA A 750 28.12 -1.05 -15.77
C ALA A 750 27.80 -0.23 -17.01
N ARG A 751 27.44 -0.87 -18.13
CA ARG A 751 27.09 -0.19 -19.40
C ARG A 751 25.89 0.74 -19.24
N ILE A 752 24.82 0.29 -18.53
CA ILE A 752 23.60 1.07 -18.36
C ILE A 752 23.59 1.93 -17.08
N GLY A 753 24.54 1.70 -16.17
CA GLY A 753 24.58 2.32 -14.84
C GLY A 753 24.61 3.84 -14.88
N ARG A 754 25.35 4.42 -15.85
CA ARG A 754 25.43 5.89 -16.07
C ARG A 754 24.08 6.49 -16.46
N ALA A 755 23.35 5.85 -17.38
CA ALA A 755 22.01 6.27 -17.78
C ALA A 755 21.01 6.09 -16.61
N GLY A 756 21.15 5.00 -15.86
CA GLY A 756 20.36 4.78 -14.64
C GLY A 756 20.57 5.87 -13.57
N ALA A 757 21.81 6.25 -13.32
CA ALA A 757 22.15 7.35 -12.40
C ALA A 757 21.62 8.71 -12.87
N LEU A 758 21.70 8.98 -14.19
CA LEU A 758 21.12 10.17 -14.80
C LEU A 758 19.59 10.22 -14.57
N ASN A 759 18.88 9.11 -14.86
CA ASN A 759 17.45 8.99 -14.59
C ASN A 759 17.12 9.20 -13.10
N SER A 760 17.96 8.68 -12.20
CA SER A 760 17.82 8.86 -10.75
C SER A 760 17.95 10.32 -10.33
N LEU A 761 18.92 11.06 -10.87
CA LEU A 761 19.11 12.49 -10.61
C LEU A 761 17.94 13.31 -11.21
N GLN A 762 17.47 12.95 -12.41
CA GLN A 762 16.30 13.56 -13.03
C GLN A 762 15.06 13.41 -12.12
N GLN A 763 14.68 12.19 -11.74
CA GLN A 763 13.50 12.01 -10.88
C GLN A 763 13.63 12.72 -9.54
N THR A 764 14.85 12.78 -8.98
CA THR A 764 15.13 13.47 -7.72
C THR A 764 14.86 14.97 -7.84
N VAL A 765 15.41 15.65 -8.88
CA VAL A 765 15.18 17.08 -9.06
C VAL A 765 13.72 17.39 -9.40
N LEU A 766 13.05 16.53 -10.16
CA LEU A 766 11.62 16.68 -10.47
C LEU A 766 10.76 16.57 -9.21
N ARG A 767 11.04 15.58 -8.33
CA ARG A 767 10.35 15.47 -7.02
C ARG A 767 10.56 16.73 -6.17
N LEU A 768 11.78 17.25 -6.11
CA LEU A 768 12.14 18.36 -5.23
C LEU A 768 11.64 19.71 -5.73
N ALA A 769 11.41 19.88 -7.04
CA ALA A 769 11.09 21.18 -7.65
C ALA A 769 9.68 21.28 -8.27
N SER A 770 8.97 20.16 -8.49
CA SER A 770 7.58 20.19 -8.96
C SER A 770 6.62 20.78 -7.93
N PRO A 771 5.41 21.23 -8.34
CA PRO A 771 4.36 21.66 -7.42
C PRO A 771 3.95 20.54 -6.46
N GLY A 772 4.07 20.77 -5.17
CA GLY A 772 3.77 19.82 -4.11
C GLY A 772 4.83 19.84 -3.00
N ILE A 773 4.67 18.91 -2.05
CA ILE A 773 5.54 18.70 -0.91
C ILE A 773 6.39 17.46 -1.16
N PRO A 774 7.70 17.59 -1.41
CA PRO A 774 8.55 16.43 -1.61
C PRO A 774 8.62 15.58 -0.34
N ASP A 775 8.30 14.30 -0.50
CA ASP A 775 8.49 13.28 0.54
C ASP A 775 9.70 12.42 0.21
N LEU A 776 10.58 12.26 1.19
CA LEU A 776 11.71 11.36 1.14
C LEU A 776 11.40 10.14 2.00
N TYR A 777 11.50 8.97 1.41
CA TYR A 777 11.49 7.74 2.20
C TYR A 777 12.88 7.54 2.82
N GLN A 778 12.95 7.08 4.07
CA GLN A 778 14.21 6.89 4.82
C GLN A 778 15.29 6.18 3.97
N GLY A 779 16.46 6.78 3.87
CA GLY A 779 17.60 6.22 3.15
C GLY A 779 17.69 6.56 1.67
N THR A 780 16.65 7.17 1.06
CA THR A 780 16.62 7.46 -0.38
C THR A 780 17.40 8.71 -0.80
N GLU A 781 17.98 9.40 0.13
CA GLU A 781 18.92 10.49 -0.16
C GLU A 781 20.24 10.02 -0.78
N LEU A 782 20.62 8.75 -0.59
CA LEU A 782 21.62 8.02 -1.36
C LEU A 782 20.94 7.10 -2.38
N TRP A 783 21.74 6.32 -3.14
CA TRP A 783 21.14 5.31 -4.03
C TRP A 783 20.34 4.26 -3.25
N ASP A 784 19.09 4.04 -3.66
CA ASP A 784 18.21 3.01 -3.11
C ASP A 784 17.99 1.88 -4.12
N PHE A 785 18.73 0.80 -3.95
CA PHE A 785 18.60 -0.45 -4.70
C PHE A 785 17.82 -1.52 -3.91
N SER A 786 16.86 -1.10 -3.11
CA SER A 786 15.97 -2.00 -2.38
C SER A 786 14.92 -2.64 -3.29
N LEU A 787 14.41 -3.78 -2.85
CA LEU A 787 13.27 -4.49 -3.42
C LEU A 787 12.04 -4.28 -2.52
N VAL A 788 10.94 -4.98 -2.79
CA VAL A 788 9.74 -4.92 -1.97
C VAL A 788 10.00 -5.35 -0.52
N ASP A 789 9.10 -4.98 0.39
CA ASP A 789 9.18 -5.38 1.80
C ASP A 789 9.44 -6.91 1.97
N PRO A 790 10.27 -7.29 2.94
CA PRO A 790 10.89 -6.47 3.99
C PRO A 790 12.18 -5.74 3.58
N ASP A 791 12.71 -5.92 2.36
CA ASP A 791 14.00 -5.39 1.93
C ASP A 791 14.08 -3.85 1.96
N ASN A 792 12.99 -3.15 1.61
CA ASN A 792 12.88 -1.69 1.66
C ASN A 792 12.72 -1.12 3.10
N ARG A 793 12.70 -1.97 4.12
CA ARG A 793 12.60 -1.58 5.54
C ARG A 793 13.86 -1.93 6.33
N ARG A 794 14.97 -2.21 5.64
CA ARG A 794 16.27 -2.45 6.27
C ARG A 794 16.73 -1.22 7.05
N PRO A 795 17.54 -1.40 8.12
CA PRO A 795 18.11 -0.29 8.87
C PRO A 795 18.88 0.68 7.99
N VAL A 796 18.71 1.99 8.24
CA VAL A 796 19.42 3.06 7.54
C VAL A 796 20.63 3.50 8.36
N ASP A 797 21.82 3.56 7.74
CA ASP A 797 23.03 4.10 8.36
C ASP A 797 23.00 5.64 8.29
N PHE A 798 22.32 6.27 9.24
CA PHE A 798 22.24 7.72 9.34
C PHE A 798 23.59 8.35 9.68
N ALA A 799 24.47 7.67 10.46
CA ALA A 799 25.78 8.19 10.83
C ALA A 799 26.67 8.38 9.60
N LYS A 800 26.66 7.42 8.66
CA LYS A 800 27.38 7.55 7.37
C LYS A 800 26.86 8.75 6.58
N ARG A 801 25.55 8.96 6.53
CA ARG A 801 24.91 10.07 5.81
C ARG A 801 25.25 11.41 6.41
N GLU A 802 25.20 11.51 7.72
CA GLU A 802 25.60 12.70 8.49
C GLU A 802 27.06 13.08 8.21
N ALA A 803 27.97 12.08 8.26
CA ALA A 803 29.38 12.28 7.95
C ALA A 803 29.63 12.71 6.49
N TRP A 804 28.73 12.37 5.57
CA TRP A 804 28.82 12.69 4.15
C TRP A 804 28.08 13.96 3.74
N LEU A 805 27.33 14.55 4.66
CA LEU A 805 26.61 15.79 4.41
C LEU A 805 27.61 16.95 4.34
N ALA A 806 27.89 17.42 3.12
CA ALA A 806 28.89 18.45 2.88
C ALA A 806 28.23 19.69 2.23
N GLN A 807 28.88 20.83 2.38
CA GLN A 807 28.46 22.09 1.73
C GLN A 807 28.98 22.22 0.30
N THR A 808 29.63 21.20 -0.22
CA THR A 808 30.24 21.16 -1.56
C THR A 808 29.16 21.10 -2.66
N PRO A 809 29.29 21.80 -3.77
CA PRO A 809 28.38 21.70 -4.90
C PRO A 809 28.23 20.26 -5.43
N PRO A 810 27.01 19.81 -5.79
CA PRO A 810 26.79 18.45 -6.29
C PRO A 810 27.67 18.04 -7.47
N SER A 811 28.02 18.99 -8.34
CA SER A 811 28.91 18.76 -9.50
C SER A 811 30.28 18.21 -9.14
N GLU A 812 30.80 18.50 -7.95
CA GLU A 812 32.11 17.97 -7.51
C GLU A 812 32.07 16.49 -7.18
N PHE A 813 30.88 15.92 -6.87
CA PHE A 813 30.68 14.49 -6.59
C PHE A 813 30.34 13.69 -7.86
N LEU A 814 30.18 14.34 -9.01
CA LEU A 814 29.76 13.63 -10.23
C LEU A 814 30.78 12.58 -10.68
N SER A 815 32.06 12.81 -10.46
CA SER A 815 33.15 11.85 -10.81
C SER A 815 33.14 10.60 -9.89
N SER A 816 32.59 10.71 -8.71
CA SER A 816 32.42 9.61 -7.74
C SER A 816 30.96 9.16 -7.60
N TRP A 817 30.12 9.35 -8.61
CA TRP A 817 28.68 9.12 -8.57
C TRP A 817 28.26 7.74 -8.02
N HIS A 818 29.12 6.72 -8.14
CA HIS A 818 28.83 5.36 -7.67
C HIS A 818 28.48 5.29 -6.19
N ASP A 819 29.06 6.14 -5.34
CA ASP A 819 28.84 6.15 -3.89
C ASP A 819 27.51 6.84 -3.45
N GLY A 820 26.83 7.54 -4.36
CA GLY A 820 25.55 8.22 -4.12
C GLY A 820 25.66 9.63 -3.52
N ARG A 821 26.86 10.13 -3.19
CA ARG A 821 27.02 11.50 -2.62
C ARG A 821 26.48 12.59 -3.53
N VAL A 822 26.53 12.39 -4.83
CA VAL A 822 25.96 13.34 -5.81
C VAL A 822 24.45 13.51 -5.59
N LYS A 823 23.72 12.43 -5.32
CA LYS A 823 22.28 12.47 -5.05
C LYS A 823 21.98 13.16 -3.70
N LEU A 824 22.73 12.80 -2.65
CA LEU A 824 22.63 13.44 -1.33
C LEU A 824 22.82 14.96 -1.42
N ALA A 825 23.85 15.40 -2.14
CA ALA A 825 24.15 16.81 -2.35
C ALA A 825 23.06 17.54 -3.15
N VAL A 826 22.48 16.88 -4.18
CA VAL A 826 21.32 17.44 -4.93
C VAL A 826 20.12 17.60 -3.99
N VAL A 827 19.81 16.57 -3.19
CA VAL A 827 18.69 16.64 -2.21
C VAL A 827 18.91 17.82 -1.25
N GLN A 828 20.06 17.89 -0.59
CA GLN A 828 20.39 18.95 0.34
C GLN A 828 20.28 20.34 -0.30
N ARG A 829 20.88 20.53 -1.49
CA ARG A 829 20.89 21.82 -2.15
C ARG A 829 19.50 22.31 -2.55
N VAL A 830 18.68 21.43 -3.15
CA VAL A 830 17.34 21.84 -3.55
C VAL A 830 16.41 22.04 -2.35
N LEU A 831 16.54 21.24 -1.29
CA LEU A 831 15.81 21.48 -0.04
C LEU A 831 16.26 22.79 0.65
N ALA A 832 17.54 23.14 0.60
CA ALA A 832 18.02 24.46 1.06
C ALA A 832 17.39 25.60 0.26
N LEU A 833 17.28 25.46 -1.07
CA LEU A 833 16.56 26.45 -1.89
C LEU A 833 15.10 26.60 -1.47
N ARG A 834 14.40 25.49 -1.18
CA ARG A 834 13.03 25.50 -0.66
C ARG A 834 12.93 26.18 0.71
N ALA A 835 13.97 26.14 1.52
CA ALA A 835 14.03 26.80 2.81
C ALA A 835 14.29 28.31 2.65
N HIS A 836 15.15 28.70 1.71
CA HIS A 836 15.48 30.12 1.44
C HIS A 836 14.35 30.85 0.70
N LEU A 837 13.68 30.18 -0.23
CA LEU A 837 12.61 30.75 -1.06
C LEU A 837 11.35 29.87 -0.96
N PRO A 838 10.74 29.80 0.23
CA PRO A 838 9.65 28.84 0.49
C PRO A 838 8.46 29.07 -0.44
N GLU A 839 8.09 30.33 -0.70
CA GLU A 839 6.94 30.66 -1.56
C GLU A 839 7.21 30.30 -3.03
N LEU A 840 8.48 30.39 -3.49
CA LEU A 840 8.85 30.10 -4.87
C LEU A 840 8.65 28.62 -5.24
N LEU A 841 8.86 27.68 -4.32
CA LEU A 841 8.73 26.26 -4.63
C LEU A 841 7.45 25.62 -4.02
N SER A 842 6.70 26.36 -3.17
CA SER A 842 5.45 25.87 -2.58
C SER A 842 4.20 26.49 -3.23
N HIS A 843 4.17 27.84 -3.36
CA HIS A 843 2.97 28.59 -3.78
C HIS A 843 3.16 29.39 -5.08
N SER A 844 4.01 28.92 -5.96
CA SER A 844 4.34 29.61 -7.20
C SER A 844 3.59 29.09 -8.41
N GLU A 845 3.53 29.91 -9.44
CA GLU A 845 3.10 29.54 -10.78
C GLU A 845 4.05 28.47 -11.35
N TYR A 846 3.50 27.48 -12.01
CA TYR A 846 4.25 26.47 -12.77
C TYR A 846 4.14 26.77 -14.27
N LEU A 847 5.27 26.95 -14.93
CA LEU A 847 5.33 27.35 -16.32
C LEU A 847 6.13 26.31 -17.12
N PRO A 848 5.50 25.46 -17.95
CA PRO A 848 6.21 24.64 -18.91
C PRO A 848 7.06 25.50 -19.85
N LEU A 849 8.31 25.08 -20.11
CA LEU A 849 9.19 25.76 -21.04
C LEU A 849 9.37 24.93 -22.32
N ALA A 850 9.25 25.57 -23.47
CA ALA A 850 9.48 24.90 -24.75
C ALA A 850 10.98 24.62 -24.96
N VAL A 851 11.29 23.44 -25.51
CA VAL A 851 12.65 23.05 -25.89
C VAL A 851 12.70 22.91 -27.42
N ARG A 852 13.73 23.51 -28.06
CA ARG A 852 13.93 23.44 -29.50
C ARG A 852 15.25 22.76 -29.82
N GLY A 853 15.39 22.28 -31.04
CA GLY A 853 16.61 21.68 -31.57
C GLY A 853 16.54 20.17 -31.72
N LYS A 854 17.66 19.58 -32.08
CA LYS A 854 17.76 18.17 -32.48
C LYS A 854 17.36 17.19 -31.38
N HIS A 855 17.72 17.50 -30.14
CA HIS A 855 17.51 16.65 -28.97
C HIS A 855 16.44 17.18 -28.01
N ALA A 856 15.45 17.94 -28.55
CA ALA A 856 14.36 18.51 -27.74
C ALA A 856 13.58 17.44 -26.95
N SER A 857 13.37 16.24 -27.51
CA SER A 857 12.70 15.12 -26.84
C SER A 857 13.49 14.50 -25.67
N ASN A 858 14.79 14.81 -25.59
CA ASN A 858 15.69 14.31 -24.54
C ASN A 858 15.79 15.27 -23.33
N VAL A 859 14.88 16.22 -23.20
CA VAL A 859 14.91 17.26 -22.17
C VAL A 859 13.53 17.53 -21.64
N ILE A 860 13.44 17.83 -20.35
CA ILE A 860 12.28 18.46 -19.72
C ILE A 860 12.72 19.78 -19.08
N ALA A 861 11.94 20.84 -19.29
CA ALA A 861 12.21 22.14 -18.72
C ALA A 861 10.93 22.85 -18.26
N PHE A 862 10.99 23.50 -17.10
CA PHE A 862 9.91 24.34 -16.57
C PHE A 862 10.47 25.45 -15.69
N ALA A 863 9.66 26.49 -15.47
CA ALA A 863 9.96 27.54 -14.52
C ALA A 863 8.94 27.53 -13.37
N ARG A 864 9.41 27.96 -12.19
CA ARG A 864 8.60 28.34 -11.04
C ARG A 864 8.72 29.85 -10.86
N ARG A 865 7.58 30.53 -10.63
CA ARG A 865 7.53 31.99 -10.48
C ARG A 865 6.68 32.39 -9.29
N HIS A 866 7.24 33.21 -8.40
CA HIS A 866 6.48 33.88 -7.34
C HIS A 866 6.88 35.35 -7.26
N GLY A 867 5.96 36.26 -7.65
CA GLY A 867 6.28 37.66 -7.80
C GLY A 867 7.40 37.90 -8.81
N ASN A 868 8.54 38.46 -8.35
CA ASN A 868 9.72 38.68 -9.16
C ASN A 868 10.76 37.56 -9.06
N ALA A 869 10.58 36.58 -8.15
CA ALA A 869 11.51 35.47 -7.98
C ALA A 869 11.22 34.34 -8.98
N TRP A 870 12.29 33.78 -9.54
CA TRP A 870 12.24 32.71 -10.53
C TRP A 870 13.19 31.56 -10.18
N ALA A 871 12.79 30.35 -10.51
CA ALA A 871 13.66 29.19 -10.60
C ALA A 871 13.34 28.44 -11.90
N VAL A 872 14.37 28.07 -12.67
CA VAL A 872 14.22 27.30 -13.91
C VAL A 872 14.87 25.93 -13.70
N VAL A 873 14.11 24.87 -13.95
CA VAL A 873 14.56 23.50 -13.84
C VAL A 873 14.74 22.94 -15.25
N VAL A 874 15.92 22.38 -15.51
CA VAL A 874 16.23 21.70 -16.77
C VAL A 874 16.81 20.32 -16.43
N ALA A 875 16.28 19.27 -17.01
CA ALA A 875 16.76 17.91 -16.78
C ALA A 875 16.81 17.11 -18.09
N SER A 876 17.90 16.38 -18.28
CA SER A 876 18.04 15.45 -19.40
C SER A 876 17.25 14.17 -19.13
N ARG A 877 16.67 13.56 -20.17
CA ARG A 877 15.92 12.30 -20.16
C ARG A 877 16.24 11.46 -21.38
N LEU A 878 15.98 10.15 -21.31
CA LEU A 878 16.17 9.21 -22.41
C LEU A 878 17.55 9.42 -23.09
N ALA A 879 18.59 9.44 -22.27
CA ALA A 879 19.92 9.86 -22.69
C ALA A 879 20.89 8.70 -22.97
N ALA A 880 20.46 7.43 -22.88
CA ALA A 880 21.34 6.28 -23.06
C ALA A 880 22.07 6.31 -24.41
N GLY A 881 21.37 6.66 -25.48
CA GLY A 881 21.97 6.82 -26.82
C GLY A 881 22.93 8.01 -26.95
N LEU A 882 22.81 9.04 -26.12
CA LEU A 882 23.64 10.24 -26.11
C LEU A 882 24.91 10.10 -25.26
N LEU A 883 24.91 9.23 -24.25
CA LEU A 883 26.04 9.07 -23.33
C LEU A 883 27.30 8.51 -24.04
N GLY A 884 27.13 7.71 -25.09
CA GLY A 884 28.19 7.08 -25.81
C GLY A 884 28.92 5.98 -25.03
N GLU A 885 29.76 5.21 -25.72
CA GLU A 885 30.47 4.05 -25.12
C GLU A 885 31.65 4.46 -24.22
N LYS A 886 32.22 5.63 -24.46
CA LYS A 886 33.40 6.14 -23.74
C LYS A 886 33.01 7.30 -22.84
N GLY A 887 33.31 7.18 -21.56
CA GLY A 887 33.07 8.19 -20.54
C GLY A 887 32.62 7.58 -19.22
N ASP A 888 33.01 8.20 -18.12
CA ASP A 888 32.76 7.68 -16.78
C ASP A 888 31.64 8.44 -16.04
N LEU A 889 31.20 9.60 -16.57
CA LEU A 889 30.24 10.47 -15.92
C LEU A 889 28.79 10.17 -16.36
N PRO A 890 27.80 10.25 -15.46
CA PRO A 890 26.38 10.11 -15.77
C PRO A 890 25.81 11.42 -16.34
N MET A 891 26.41 11.96 -17.38
CA MET A 891 25.98 13.17 -18.11
C MET A 891 26.31 13.08 -19.59
N VAL A 892 25.49 13.73 -20.40
CA VAL A 892 25.74 13.87 -21.84
C VAL A 892 26.87 14.86 -22.05
N ASP A 893 27.80 14.56 -22.98
CA ASP A 893 28.83 15.50 -23.39
C ASP A 893 28.19 16.79 -23.91
N PRO A 894 28.55 17.98 -23.40
CA PRO A 894 27.92 19.25 -23.76
C PRO A 894 27.84 19.52 -25.29
N GLU A 895 28.84 19.10 -26.06
CA GLU A 895 28.86 19.31 -27.53
C GLU A 895 27.80 18.45 -28.25
N LYS A 896 27.34 17.33 -27.64
CA LYS A 896 26.29 16.49 -28.25
C LYS A 896 24.90 17.10 -28.19
N TRP A 897 24.69 18.14 -27.38
CA TRP A 897 23.44 18.88 -27.38
C TRP A 897 23.23 19.72 -28.64
N GLU A 898 24.28 19.93 -29.40
CA GLU A 898 24.26 20.67 -30.69
C GLU A 898 23.53 22.02 -30.57
N ASN A 899 22.43 22.20 -31.34
CA ASN A 899 21.60 23.41 -31.33
C ASN A 899 20.38 23.33 -30.33
N THR A 900 20.39 22.39 -29.43
CA THR A 900 19.25 22.22 -28.51
C THR A 900 19.27 23.31 -27.44
N ALA A 901 18.12 23.96 -27.25
CA ALA A 901 17.99 25.10 -26.32
C ALA A 901 16.58 25.17 -25.71
N VAL A 902 16.49 25.72 -24.52
CA VAL A 902 15.23 26.08 -23.83
C VAL A 902 14.83 27.50 -24.20
N GLU A 903 13.57 27.73 -24.57
CA GLU A 903 13.00 29.08 -24.76
C GLU A 903 12.69 29.70 -23.42
N MET A 904 13.39 30.78 -23.10
CA MET A 904 13.22 31.50 -21.85
C MET A 904 12.11 32.54 -21.96
N PRO A 905 11.29 32.70 -20.88
CA PRO A 905 10.30 33.79 -20.85
C PRO A 905 10.96 35.17 -21.02
N PRO A 906 10.30 36.13 -21.70
CA PRO A 906 10.86 37.47 -21.93
C PRO A 906 11.33 38.17 -20.66
N ASP A 907 10.57 38.03 -19.55
CA ASP A 907 10.88 38.58 -18.25
C ASP A 907 12.17 38.04 -17.63
N LEU A 908 12.61 36.87 -18.08
CA LEU A 908 13.76 36.16 -17.55
C LEU A 908 14.98 36.24 -18.49
N SER A 909 14.76 36.52 -19.78
CA SER A 909 15.82 36.55 -20.81
C SER A 909 16.90 37.60 -20.56
N ALA A 910 16.56 38.71 -19.88
CA ALA A 910 17.49 39.79 -19.55
C ALA A 910 18.20 39.62 -18.20
N ARG A 911 17.87 38.58 -17.42
CA ARG A 911 18.38 38.43 -16.05
C ARG A 911 19.65 37.55 -16.03
N ALA A 912 20.54 37.85 -15.11
CA ALA A 912 21.70 36.98 -14.84
C ALA A 912 21.24 35.78 -14.04
N LEU A 913 21.48 34.59 -14.56
CA LEU A 913 21.14 33.31 -13.96
C LEU A 913 22.40 32.57 -13.51
N PHE A 914 22.31 31.85 -12.41
CA PHE A 914 23.34 30.90 -12.01
C PHE A 914 22.70 29.55 -11.62
N ASP A 915 23.46 28.50 -11.81
CA ASP A 915 23.02 27.16 -11.41
C ASP A 915 23.25 26.92 -9.91
N TRP A 916 22.20 26.51 -9.22
CA TRP A 916 22.23 26.22 -7.78
C TRP A 916 23.00 24.93 -7.45
N LEU A 917 23.12 24.02 -8.44
CA LEU A 917 23.76 22.71 -8.30
C LEU A 917 25.24 22.70 -8.71
N SER A 918 25.70 23.72 -9.42
CA SER A 918 27.06 23.83 -9.91
C SER A 918 27.53 25.29 -9.92
N PRO A 919 28.85 25.57 -10.09
CA PRO A 919 29.34 26.94 -10.23
C PRO A 919 28.99 27.60 -11.56
N ALA A 920 28.28 26.93 -12.47
CA ALA A 920 27.93 27.44 -13.78
C ALA A 920 27.00 28.67 -13.74
N ALA A 921 27.20 29.62 -14.65
CA ALA A 921 26.36 30.78 -14.88
C ALA A 921 26.01 30.86 -16.36
N PRO A 922 25.08 30.01 -16.84
CA PRO A 922 24.72 29.96 -18.24
C PRO A 922 24.03 31.23 -18.68
N LYS A 923 24.25 31.64 -19.93
CA LYS A 923 23.71 32.87 -20.49
C LYS A 923 22.58 32.58 -21.47
N VAL A 924 21.53 33.39 -21.36
CA VAL A 924 20.46 33.43 -22.37
C VAL A 924 20.95 34.34 -23.53
N ASP A 925 20.80 33.89 -24.79
CA ASP A 925 21.18 34.67 -25.96
C ASP A 925 20.18 35.81 -26.26
N GLU A 926 20.48 36.63 -27.25
CA GLU A 926 19.65 37.76 -27.70
C GLU A 926 18.27 37.37 -28.23
N ASN A 927 18.10 36.09 -28.59
CA ASN A 927 16.84 35.50 -29.06
C ASN A 927 16.03 34.85 -27.91
N GLY A 928 16.49 34.94 -26.69
CA GLY A 928 15.83 34.31 -25.53
C GLY A 928 16.08 32.81 -25.38
N LEU A 929 17.14 32.29 -25.98
CA LEU A 929 17.49 30.88 -25.98
C LEU A 929 18.59 30.57 -24.94
N LEU A 930 18.34 29.60 -24.12
CA LEU A 930 19.31 29.01 -23.19
C LEU A 930 19.79 27.67 -23.75
N TYR A 931 21.02 27.64 -24.27
CA TYR A 931 21.58 26.41 -24.86
C TYR A 931 21.91 25.37 -23.81
N LEU A 932 21.58 24.11 -24.12
CA LEU A 932 21.77 23.00 -23.16
C LEU A 932 23.24 22.69 -22.89
N ARG A 933 24.14 22.88 -23.86
CA ARG A 933 25.58 22.74 -23.64
C ARG A 933 26.09 23.65 -22.51
N ASP A 934 25.43 24.81 -22.30
CA ASP A 934 25.81 25.75 -21.25
C ASP A 934 25.03 25.44 -19.94
N ALA A 935 23.74 25.12 -20.05
CA ALA A 935 22.88 24.82 -18.89
C ALA A 935 23.21 23.48 -18.22
N LEU A 936 23.53 22.46 -19.03
CA LEU A 936 23.87 21.09 -18.57
C LEU A 936 25.36 20.76 -18.76
N GLY A 937 26.21 21.78 -18.80
CA GLY A 937 27.65 21.61 -19.01
C GLY A 937 28.42 21.01 -17.83
N ALA A 938 27.86 21.07 -16.61
CA ALA A 938 28.50 20.57 -15.39
C ALA A 938 27.73 19.42 -14.73
N MET A 939 26.42 19.27 -14.98
CA MET A 939 25.55 18.27 -14.39
C MET A 939 24.47 17.84 -15.41
N PRO A 940 23.88 16.63 -15.29
CA PRO A 940 22.77 16.21 -16.16
C PRO A 940 21.44 16.92 -15.85
N ILE A 941 21.42 17.72 -14.79
CA ILE A 941 20.28 18.49 -14.28
C ILE A 941 20.77 19.89 -13.88
N ALA A 942 19.93 20.89 -14.00
CA ALA A 942 20.21 22.26 -13.55
C ALA A 942 18.99 22.87 -12.85
N VAL A 943 19.25 23.67 -11.80
CA VAL A 943 18.28 24.49 -11.11
C VAL A 943 18.81 25.92 -11.14
N LEU A 944 18.33 26.71 -12.11
CA LEU A 944 18.82 28.06 -12.35
C LEU A 944 17.99 29.06 -11.54
N VAL A 945 18.63 29.93 -10.81
CA VAL A 945 18.02 31.00 -10.03
C VAL A 945 18.68 32.35 -10.38
N GLU A 946 18.04 33.45 -10.00
CA GLU A 946 18.57 34.78 -10.24
C GLU A 946 19.78 35.08 -9.34
N ASP A 947 20.70 35.90 -9.87
CA ASP A 947 21.83 36.40 -9.09
C ASP A 947 21.35 37.26 -7.93
N GLY A 948 21.91 37.03 -6.72
CA GLY A 948 21.49 37.67 -5.48
C GLY A 948 20.80 36.75 -4.45
N VAL A 949 20.46 35.51 -4.81
CA VAL A 949 20.05 34.49 -3.85
C VAL A 949 21.31 34.05 -3.06
N PRO A 950 21.32 34.14 -1.71
CA PRO A 950 22.50 33.73 -0.93
C PRO A 950 22.86 32.26 -1.19
N ARG A 951 24.12 31.99 -1.56
CA ARG A 951 24.68 30.64 -1.74
C ARG A 951 25.18 30.10 -0.38
N SER A 952 24.36 30.14 0.66
CA SER A 952 24.77 29.65 1.98
C SER A 952 24.81 28.12 2.07
#